data_48d824120aa441a2952a8a5af6dd520e
#
_entry.id   48d824120aa441a2952a8a5af6dd520e
#
_cell.length_a   1.000
_cell.length_b   1.000
_cell.length_c   1.000
_cell.angle_alpha   90.00
_cell.angle_beta   90.00
_cell.angle_gamma   90.00
#
_symmetry.space_group_name_H-M   'P 1'
#
loop_
_entity.id
_entity.type
_entity.pdbx_description
1 polymer ?
#
loop_
_entity_poly.entity_id
_entity_poly.type
_entity_poly.pdbx_seq_one_letter_code
_entity_poly.pdbx_strand_id
1 'polypeptide(L)'
;MTILVRNKILMFILMLIAVSAAAVYPSEKPNVIRNLQGVVLDNETNEFIPGAVIRIVEMNKIYSSNINGEFLIPDIEQGVYTFEIHHLAYLESVVKIEISDKMVKSFVFYLVPKSIEINPVVVTDYKSFSKFDDLQELSNVLKGKELQKELGLTLASTLKNETGLAIRSMGPAPARPVIRGLGSDRVLISEDGNKTVDLSSSSPDHAVTIDPFNLSRIEVIRGPKVLLKTSTTIGGVVNVIREEIPTKNHDHILGSVGAYNETANGGYLGSMFIEAPLDDFSFRGEVSKRKTFNLVTPKQTLGNSYANNFNYSFGTSYFTRFGYIGFSYRDFDLNYGVPGGFVGAHPDGVDISLYRRQYNSKIHITFDGVINNIEVNLNRVLYRHKEFEKSGAIGAEFRILEYLGSVQANHSKLSFFNNGTFGISFEHRDFEIGGYVFTTPAKATNLAVYLYETAVYNKFSFEFSARYNYDSIDPEFKKIDSKIGEIKKRTFNTYSLSFSTVYELTKIVYIGFNASKSSRVPTIEELYSRGPHLAAYSYEIGNPNLEDERGIGLEAFVYHKFRDLYFNLNVFRNDLSYYIIPRKTDEINLQTFLPVYQTYGLPALLYGIENQIDWNINDKITLSNTVSFTRGNFKGSENSLPQIPPLKGKIEARYNYSELTIAFNTEWAAAQPNVDRLEERTSGYIVYNSSFQYSLTNENLVHNLSINIDNILNTEYRNHLSRVKSILPEAGRNFRFTYKLYFNY
;
A
#
# COMPACT_ATOMS: atom_id res chain seq x y z
N MET A 1 43.07 -24.35 -1.53
CA MET A 1 41.78 -24.25 -2.23
C MET A 1 41.69 -23.04 -3.20
N THR A 2 42.86 -22.53 -3.60
CA THR A 2 42.96 -21.28 -4.42
C THR A 2 43.58 -21.52 -5.81
N ILE A 3 43.88 -22.76 -6.18
CA ILE A 3 44.52 -23.10 -7.46
C ILE A 3 43.54 -23.77 -8.44
N LEU A 4 42.42 -24.33 -7.98
CA LEU A 4 41.44 -25.02 -8.84
C LEU A 4 40.46 -24.09 -9.56
N VAL A 5 40.28 -22.86 -9.11
CA VAL A 5 39.35 -21.88 -9.71
C VAL A 5 40.02 -21.14 -10.89
N ARG A 6 41.33 -21.00 -10.87
CA ARG A 6 42.07 -20.26 -11.90
C ARG A 6 42.21 -21.03 -13.23
N ASN A 7 42.14 -22.35 -13.19
CA ASN A 7 42.28 -23.20 -14.39
C ASN A 7 40.96 -23.41 -15.15
N LYS A 8 39.81 -23.22 -14.52
CA LYS A 8 38.51 -23.33 -15.21
C LYS A 8 38.15 -22.07 -15.99
N ILE A 9 38.60 -20.89 -15.55
CA ILE A 9 38.40 -19.63 -16.28
C ILE A 9 39.30 -19.56 -17.52
N LEU A 10 40.51 -20.11 -17.48
CA LEU A 10 41.41 -20.14 -18.64
C LEU A 10 40.94 -21.14 -19.71
N MET A 11 40.27 -22.23 -19.34
CA MET A 11 39.68 -23.20 -20.26
C MET A 11 38.42 -22.69 -20.95
N PHE A 12 37.66 -21.79 -20.32
CA PHE A 12 36.47 -21.14 -20.90
C PHE A 12 36.84 -20.06 -21.94
N ILE A 13 37.98 -19.39 -21.74
CA ILE A 13 38.48 -18.36 -22.68
C ILE A 13 39.14 -19.02 -23.91
N LEU A 14 39.73 -20.21 -23.78
CA LEU A 14 40.33 -20.95 -24.90
C LEU A 14 39.32 -21.71 -25.77
N MET A 15 38.10 -21.97 -25.25
CA MET A 15 37.01 -22.59 -26.03
C MET A 15 36.25 -21.56 -26.90
N LEU A 16 36.39 -20.26 -26.65
CA LEU A 16 35.81 -19.16 -27.44
C LEU A 16 36.65 -18.75 -28.66
N ILE A 17 37.87 -19.28 -28.83
CA ILE A 17 38.76 -18.92 -29.96
C ILE A 17 38.82 -20.02 -31.06
N ALA A 18 38.19 -21.17 -30.83
CA ALA A 18 38.32 -22.34 -31.74
C ALA A 18 37.17 -22.58 -32.71
N VAL A 19 36.21 -21.63 -32.86
CA VAL A 19 35.09 -21.77 -33.82
C VAL A 19 35.11 -20.65 -34.89
N SER A 20 36.26 -20.38 -35.48
CA SER A 20 36.33 -19.46 -36.61
C SER A 20 37.26 -20.03 -37.71
N ALA A 21 36.86 -21.11 -38.33
CA ALA A 21 37.36 -21.50 -39.68
C ALA A 21 36.48 -22.59 -40.27
N ALA A 22 35.43 -22.23 -41.00
CA ALA A 22 34.83 -23.12 -41.99
C ALA A 22 34.14 -22.32 -43.11
N ALA A 23 34.72 -22.42 -44.27
CA ALA A 23 34.15 -22.41 -45.62
C ALA A 23 33.36 -21.16 -46.11
N VAL A 24 34.05 -20.41 -46.93
CA VAL A 24 33.47 -19.43 -47.89
C VAL A 24 32.83 -20.20 -49.06
N TYR A 25 31.49 -20.14 -49.18
CA TYR A 25 30.82 -20.36 -50.44
C TYR A 25 30.42 -19.00 -51.03
N PRO A 26 30.52 -18.75 -52.32
CA PRO A 26 30.07 -17.50 -52.93
C PRO A 26 28.56 -17.49 -52.94
N SER A 27 27.95 -16.61 -52.14
CA SER A 27 26.52 -16.35 -52.21
C SER A 27 26.22 -15.30 -53.27
N GLU A 28 25.21 -15.56 -54.07
CA GLU A 28 24.52 -14.52 -54.90
C GLU A 28 24.20 -13.34 -53.98
N LYS A 29 24.43 -12.11 -54.48
CA LYS A 29 24.11 -10.89 -53.71
C LYS A 29 22.60 -10.79 -53.55
N PRO A 30 22.03 -10.83 -52.35
CA PRO A 30 20.59 -10.64 -52.17
C PRO A 30 20.20 -9.18 -52.44
N ASN A 31 18.97 -8.98 -52.96
CA ASN A 31 18.43 -7.65 -53.13
C ASN A 31 18.19 -6.99 -51.78
N VAL A 32 18.94 -5.96 -51.46
CA VAL A 32 18.85 -5.25 -50.21
C VAL A 32 17.70 -4.24 -50.27
N ILE A 33 16.70 -4.38 -49.37
CA ILE A 33 15.68 -3.35 -49.15
C ILE A 33 16.32 -2.28 -48.25
N ARG A 34 16.46 -1.08 -48.78
CA ARG A 34 17.09 0.03 -48.06
C ARG A 34 16.08 0.61 -47.04
N ASN A 35 16.42 0.58 -45.77
CA ASN A 35 15.76 1.23 -44.62
C ASN A 35 14.28 0.83 -44.39
N LEU A 36 14.05 -0.06 -43.44
CA LEU A 36 12.73 -0.34 -42.89
C LEU A 36 12.45 0.64 -41.76
N GLN A 37 11.36 1.39 -41.86
CA GLN A 37 10.91 2.34 -40.83
C GLN A 37 9.65 1.82 -40.16
N GLY A 38 9.46 2.16 -38.88
CA GLY A 38 8.25 1.83 -38.15
C GLY A 38 8.06 2.69 -36.92
N VAL A 39 6.93 2.48 -36.29
CA VAL A 39 6.53 3.19 -35.07
C VAL A 39 6.06 2.15 -34.06
N VAL A 40 6.42 2.33 -32.81
CA VAL A 40 5.91 1.55 -31.68
C VAL A 40 4.88 2.39 -30.93
N LEU A 41 3.66 1.87 -30.86
CA LEU A 41 2.51 2.52 -30.24
C LEU A 41 1.98 1.69 -29.07
N ASP A 42 1.43 2.36 -28.10
CA ASP A 42 0.59 1.78 -27.08
C ASP A 42 -0.72 1.28 -27.74
N ASN A 43 -1.06 0.02 -27.50
CA ASN A 43 -2.24 -0.61 -28.11
C ASN A 43 -3.57 -0.01 -27.67
N GLU A 44 -3.58 0.74 -26.58
CA GLU A 44 -4.79 1.28 -25.97
C GLU A 44 -4.93 2.77 -26.17
N THR A 45 -3.85 3.51 -25.91
CA THR A 45 -3.85 4.98 -26.03
C THR A 45 -3.46 5.47 -27.40
N ASN A 46 -2.85 4.60 -28.27
CA ASN A 46 -2.18 4.97 -29.51
C ASN A 46 -1.08 6.03 -29.33
N GLU A 47 -0.56 6.16 -28.11
CA GLU A 47 0.57 7.03 -27.84
C GLU A 47 1.87 6.38 -28.30
N PHE A 48 2.85 7.21 -28.64
CA PHE A 48 4.16 6.76 -29.04
C PHE A 48 4.92 6.18 -27.84
N ILE A 49 5.58 5.03 -28.03
CA ILE A 49 6.40 4.38 -27.00
C ILE A 49 7.88 4.68 -27.29
N PRO A 50 8.51 5.61 -26.58
CA PRO A 50 9.95 5.86 -26.69
C PRO A 50 10.75 4.77 -25.97
N GLY A 51 11.91 4.41 -26.52
CA GLY A 51 12.83 3.46 -25.88
C GLY A 51 12.40 2.00 -25.95
N ALA A 52 11.42 1.65 -26.80
CA ALA A 52 11.11 0.25 -27.07
C ALA A 52 12.28 -0.40 -27.81
N VAL A 53 12.75 -1.54 -27.32
CA VAL A 53 13.84 -2.32 -27.89
C VAL A 53 13.25 -3.29 -28.91
N ILE A 54 13.71 -3.23 -30.16
CA ILE A 54 13.30 -4.10 -31.26
C ILE A 54 14.47 -5.02 -31.62
N ARG A 55 14.36 -6.30 -31.27
CA ARG A 55 15.33 -7.32 -31.61
C ARG A 55 14.86 -8.10 -32.84
N ILE A 56 15.75 -8.28 -33.79
CA ILE A 56 15.55 -9.17 -34.95
C ILE A 56 16.31 -10.46 -34.67
N VAL A 57 15.58 -11.53 -34.41
CA VAL A 57 16.15 -12.80 -33.94
C VAL A 57 17.14 -13.37 -34.95
N GLU A 58 16.76 -13.46 -36.22
CA GLU A 58 17.55 -14.08 -37.28
C GLU A 58 18.84 -13.30 -37.62
N MET A 59 18.83 -11.98 -37.37
CA MET A 59 19.99 -11.11 -37.58
C MET A 59 20.82 -10.91 -36.33
N ASN A 60 20.30 -11.26 -35.18
CA ASN A 60 20.86 -10.95 -33.86
C ASN A 60 21.24 -9.46 -33.70
N LYS A 61 20.38 -8.58 -34.24
CA LYS A 61 20.53 -7.11 -34.16
C LYS A 61 19.44 -6.50 -33.31
N ILE A 62 19.80 -5.42 -32.64
CA ILE A 62 18.91 -4.70 -31.72
C ILE A 62 18.83 -3.24 -32.18
N TYR A 63 17.61 -2.70 -32.18
CA TYR A 63 17.29 -1.31 -32.48
C TYR A 63 16.39 -0.75 -31.38
N SER A 64 16.29 0.56 -31.27
CA SER A 64 15.39 1.19 -30.29
C SER A 64 14.53 2.27 -30.94
N SER A 65 13.32 2.46 -30.44
CA SER A 65 12.48 3.56 -30.83
C SER A 65 12.96 4.88 -30.22
N ASN A 66 12.86 5.98 -30.98
CA ASN A 66 13.18 7.32 -30.55
C ASN A 66 12.03 7.92 -29.69
N ILE A 67 12.16 9.21 -29.32
CA ILE A 67 11.16 9.94 -28.51
C ILE A 67 9.76 9.98 -29.13
N ASN A 68 9.64 9.84 -30.44
CA ASN A 68 8.37 9.76 -31.16
C ASN A 68 7.92 8.32 -31.44
N GLY A 69 8.50 7.33 -30.73
CA GLY A 69 8.23 5.93 -30.95
C GLY A 69 8.74 5.37 -32.29
N GLU A 70 9.45 6.15 -33.11
CA GLU A 70 9.92 5.77 -34.42
C GLU A 70 11.20 4.96 -34.33
N PHE A 71 11.34 3.92 -35.16
CA PHE A 71 12.58 3.14 -35.30
C PHE A 71 12.98 3.01 -36.77
N LEU A 72 14.28 2.83 -37.01
CA LEU A 72 14.88 2.65 -38.31
C LEU A 72 15.79 1.44 -38.31
N ILE A 73 15.54 0.50 -39.23
CA ILE A 73 16.37 -0.67 -39.47
C ILE A 73 17.04 -0.50 -40.83
N PRO A 74 18.34 -0.19 -40.86
CA PRO A 74 19.06 -0.02 -42.11
C PRO A 74 19.39 -1.38 -42.76
N ASP A 75 19.40 -1.44 -44.07
CA ASP A 75 19.94 -2.51 -44.88
C ASP A 75 19.45 -3.92 -44.52
N ILE A 76 18.12 -4.12 -44.42
CA ILE A 76 17.52 -5.43 -44.21
C ILE A 76 17.31 -6.16 -45.54
N GLU A 77 17.62 -7.44 -45.60
CA GLU A 77 17.44 -8.30 -46.78
C GLU A 77 16.03 -8.86 -46.86
N GLN A 78 15.64 -9.36 -48.06
CA GLN A 78 14.37 -10.08 -48.21
C GLN A 78 14.43 -11.38 -47.40
N GLY A 79 13.34 -11.68 -46.69
CA GLY A 79 13.26 -12.86 -45.85
C GLY A 79 12.15 -12.81 -44.82
N VAL A 80 12.02 -13.87 -44.06
CA VAL A 80 11.08 -13.93 -42.92
C VAL A 80 11.86 -13.69 -41.65
N TYR A 81 11.47 -12.66 -40.92
CA TYR A 81 12.12 -12.24 -39.71
C TYR A 81 11.18 -12.26 -38.51
N THR A 82 11.69 -12.66 -37.35
CA THR A 82 11.01 -12.59 -36.07
C THR A 82 11.47 -11.33 -35.36
N PHE A 83 10.52 -10.41 -35.13
CA PHE A 83 10.71 -9.20 -34.36
C PHE A 83 10.25 -9.44 -32.94
N GLU A 84 11.14 -9.31 -31.97
CA GLU A 84 10.85 -9.28 -30.55
C GLU A 84 10.91 -7.83 -30.07
N ILE A 85 9.77 -7.28 -29.63
CA ILE A 85 9.66 -5.91 -29.19
C ILE A 85 9.49 -5.90 -27.70
N HIS A 86 10.46 -5.32 -26.99
CA HIS A 86 10.51 -5.24 -25.54
C HIS A 86 10.41 -3.78 -25.08
N HIS A 87 9.68 -3.56 -24.02
CA HIS A 87 9.71 -2.29 -23.29
C HIS A 87 9.38 -2.57 -21.82
N LEU A 88 10.03 -1.84 -20.89
CA LEU A 88 9.93 -2.10 -19.45
C LEU A 88 8.47 -2.04 -18.92
N ALA A 89 7.66 -1.18 -19.53
CA ALA A 89 6.26 -0.94 -19.16
C ALA A 89 5.25 -1.72 -20.01
N TYR A 90 5.70 -2.60 -20.94
CA TYR A 90 4.83 -3.27 -21.91
C TYR A 90 5.11 -4.77 -21.97
N LEU A 91 4.10 -5.55 -22.31
CA LEU A 91 4.26 -6.97 -22.61
C LEU A 91 5.12 -7.13 -23.85
N GLU A 92 5.97 -8.13 -23.85
CA GLU A 92 6.74 -8.51 -25.02
C GLU A 92 5.82 -8.85 -26.19
N SER A 93 6.11 -8.30 -27.36
CA SER A 93 5.40 -8.61 -28.60
C SER A 93 6.34 -9.32 -29.56
N VAL A 94 5.97 -10.53 -29.98
CA VAL A 94 6.73 -11.32 -30.94
C VAL A 94 5.92 -11.40 -32.23
N VAL A 95 6.46 -10.83 -33.32
CA VAL A 95 5.76 -10.76 -34.63
C VAL A 95 6.66 -11.32 -35.71
N LYS A 96 6.16 -12.27 -36.50
CA LYS A 96 6.84 -12.75 -37.71
C LYS A 96 6.41 -11.94 -38.92
N ILE A 97 7.35 -11.36 -39.65
CA ILE A 97 7.12 -10.53 -40.82
C ILE A 97 7.94 -11.03 -41.99
N GLU A 98 7.29 -11.21 -43.16
CA GLU A 98 7.94 -11.50 -44.41
C GLU A 98 8.28 -10.18 -45.11
N ILE A 99 9.54 -9.91 -45.33
CA ILE A 99 10.03 -8.71 -45.99
C ILE A 99 10.26 -9.02 -47.48
N SER A 100 9.52 -8.34 -48.37
CA SER A 100 9.58 -8.50 -49.82
C SER A 100 9.55 -7.15 -50.54
N ASP A 101 9.93 -7.11 -51.82
CA ASP A 101 9.96 -5.90 -52.67
C ASP A 101 8.60 -5.18 -52.81
N LYS A 102 7.48 -5.90 -52.58
CA LYS A 102 6.14 -5.36 -52.71
C LYS A 102 5.57 -4.77 -51.43
N MET A 103 6.31 -4.80 -50.36
CA MET A 103 5.83 -4.45 -49.03
C MET A 103 5.91 -2.94 -48.73
N VAL A 104 5.00 -2.45 -47.91
CA VAL A 104 4.99 -1.07 -47.42
C VAL A 104 6.20 -0.83 -46.54
N LYS A 105 6.93 0.26 -46.75
CA LYS A 105 8.19 0.60 -46.04
C LYS A 105 8.03 1.04 -44.59
N SER A 106 6.82 0.97 -44.01
CA SER A 106 6.52 1.42 -42.67
C SER A 106 5.67 0.40 -41.92
N PHE A 107 6.06 0.08 -40.69
CA PHE A 107 5.37 -0.85 -39.78
C PHE A 107 4.89 -0.12 -38.53
N VAL A 108 3.78 -0.59 -37.98
CA VAL A 108 3.29 -0.17 -36.69
C VAL A 108 3.29 -1.38 -35.76
N PHE A 109 4.05 -1.33 -34.68
CA PHE A 109 4.00 -2.31 -33.61
C PHE A 109 3.16 -1.76 -32.48
N TYR A 110 2.16 -2.50 -32.08
CA TYR A 110 1.35 -2.19 -30.91
C TYR A 110 1.86 -3.03 -29.75
N LEU A 111 2.31 -2.36 -28.69
CA LEU A 111 2.63 -3.02 -27.43
C LEU A 111 1.46 -2.86 -26.46
N VAL A 112 1.10 -3.96 -25.85
CA VAL A 112 0.13 -3.96 -24.77
C VAL A 112 0.88 -3.50 -23.52
N PRO A 113 0.42 -2.44 -22.81
CA PRO A 113 1.05 -2.04 -21.58
C PRO A 113 1.22 -3.27 -20.69
N LYS A 114 2.45 -3.48 -20.20
CA LYS A 114 2.67 -4.47 -19.17
C LYS A 114 1.93 -3.95 -17.94
N SER A 115 0.66 -4.34 -17.81
CA SER A 115 0.09 -4.31 -16.50
C SER A 115 1.10 -5.06 -15.65
N ILE A 116 1.70 -4.39 -14.68
CA ILE A 116 2.30 -5.11 -13.57
C ILE A 116 1.09 -5.85 -13.03
N GLU A 117 0.86 -7.07 -13.50
CA GLU A 117 -0.18 -7.95 -12.99
C GLU A 117 0.22 -8.20 -11.56
N ILE A 118 -0.35 -7.40 -10.79
CA ILE A 118 -0.38 -7.49 -9.38
C ILE A 118 -1.26 -8.66 -9.11
N ASN A 119 -0.67 -9.71 -8.59
CA ASN A 119 -1.42 -10.84 -8.10
C ASN A 119 -2.45 -10.31 -7.14
N PRO A 120 -3.67 -10.50 -7.49
CA PRO A 120 -4.76 -9.88 -6.82
C PRO A 120 -4.98 -10.64 -5.52
N VAL A 121 -5.37 -9.94 -4.54
CA VAL A 121 -6.68 -10.29 -4.05
C VAL A 121 -7.58 -10.30 -5.27
N VAL A 122 -7.55 -11.42 -5.92
CA VAL A 122 -8.28 -11.78 -7.11
C VAL A 122 -9.07 -10.65 -7.72
N VAL A 123 -8.47 -9.98 -8.65
CA VAL A 123 -9.21 -9.42 -9.76
C VAL A 123 -9.01 -10.40 -10.90
N THR A 124 -9.99 -11.23 -11.11
CA THR A 124 -10.07 -12.04 -12.30
C THR A 124 -10.01 -11.12 -13.50
N ASP A 125 -9.07 -11.42 -14.35
CA ASP A 125 -9.03 -11.25 -15.79
C ASP A 125 -10.06 -10.27 -16.41
N TYR A 126 -9.89 -8.99 -16.15
CA TYR A 126 -10.35 -7.93 -17.01
C TYR A 126 -9.16 -7.02 -17.33
N LYS A 127 -8.77 -7.06 -18.59
CA LYS A 127 -7.82 -6.14 -19.23
C LYS A 127 -8.27 -4.71 -19.02
N SER A 128 -7.76 -4.08 -18.01
CA SER A 128 -8.04 -2.70 -17.74
C SER A 128 -6.78 -2.01 -17.24
N PHE A 129 -6.30 -1.04 -17.99
CA PHE A 129 -4.93 -0.59 -18.06
C PHE A 129 -4.70 0.86 -17.61
N SER A 130 -5.67 1.47 -16.98
CA SER A 130 -5.47 2.80 -16.42
C SER A 130 -5.87 2.87 -14.95
N LYS A 131 -5.39 3.90 -14.24
CA LYS A 131 -5.88 4.30 -12.90
C LYS A 131 -7.43 4.36 -12.83
N PHE A 132 -8.08 4.33 -13.99
CA PHE A 132 -9.50 4.58 -14.22
C PHE A 132 -10.27 3.40 -14.81
N ASP A 133 -9.65 2.26 -15.03
CA ASP A 133 -10.27 1.15 -15.75
C ASP A 133 -11.09 0.24 -14.84
N ASP A 134 -10.79 0.18 -13.54
CA ASP A 134 -11.62 -0.49 -12.54
C ASP A 134 -12.68 0.47 -11.97
N LEU A 135 -13.61 0.91 -12.82
CA LEU A 135 -14.72 1.78 -12.42
C LEU A 135 -15.69 1.12 -11.44
N GLN A 136 -15.57 -0.17 -11.22
CA GLN A 136 -16.34 -0.94 -10.24
C GLN A 136 -15.70 -0.88 -8.86
N GLU A 137 -14.44 -0.42 -8.74
CA GLU A 137 -13.73 -0.42 -7.48
C GLU A 137 -13.69 0.98 -6.85
N LEU A 138 -14.21 1.07 -5.64
CA LEU A 138 -14.01 2.21 -4.74
C LEU A 138 -12.59 2.19 -4.17
N SER A 139 -11.59 2.03 -5.03
CA SER A 139 -10.18 1.82 -4.63
C SER A 139 -9.29 2.90 -5.20
N ASN A 140 -8.34 3.38 -4.39
CA ASN A 140 -7.26 4.24 -4.85
C ASN A 140 -6.00 3.39 -4.96
N VAL A 141 -5.26 3.53 -6.06
CA VAL A 141 -3.97 2.84 -6.25
C VAL A 141 -2.87 3.87 -6.42
N LEU A 142 -1.88 3.82 -5.54
CA LEU A 142 -0.67 4.66 -5.61
C LEU A 142 0.50 3.81 -6.10
N LYS A 143 1.02 4.09 -7.31
CA LYS A 143 2.09 3.33 -7.97
C LYS A 143 3.03 4.21 -8.78
N GLY A 144 4.16 3.66 -9.24
CA GLY A 144 5.09 4.30 -10.17
C GLY A 144 5.59 5.66 -9.71
N LYS A 145 5.57 6.66 -10.61
CA LYS A 145 6.06 8.02 -10.34
C LYS A 145 5.28 8.73 -9.22
N GLU A 146 3.97 8.49 -9.11
CA GLU A 146 3.16 9.07 -8.04
C GLU A 146 3.57 8.51 -6.67
N LEU A 147 3.75 7.19 -6.55
CA LEU A 147 4.26 6.60 -5.31
C LEU A 147 5.62 7.17 -4.93
N GLN A 148 6.53 7.32 -5.88
CA GLN A 148 7.87 7.88 -5.62
C GLN A 148 7.82 9.35 -5.17
N LYS A 149 6.93 10.16 -5.73
CA LYS A 149 6.70 11.56 -5.33
C LYS A 149 6.18 11.67 -3.90
N GLU A 150 5.19 10.85 -3.55
CA GLU A 150 4.53 10.90 -2.26
C GLU A 150 5.28 10.11 -1.15
N LEU A 151 6.36 9.37 -1.48
CA LEU A 151 7.12 8.60 -0.50
C LEU A 151 7.51 9.42 0.72
N GLY A 152 7.13 8.96 1.91
CA GLY A 152 7.46 9.54 3.20
C GLY A 152 8.18 8.56 4.12
N LEU A 153 8.35 8.95 5.38
CA LEU A 153 8.96 8.11 6.40
C LEU A 153 8.12 6.85 6.70
N THR A 154 6.78 6.99 6.66
CA THR A 154 5.84 5.94 7.03
C THR A 154 4.81 5.71 5.93
N LEU A 155 4.11 4.57 6.00
CA LEU A 155 2.98 4.28 5.13
C LEU A 155 1.91 5.39 5.20
N ALA A 156 1.60 5.88 6.41
CA ALA A 156 0.61 6.93 6.60
C ALA A 156 1.04 8.26 5.97
N SER A 157 2.31 8.65 6.11
CA SER A 157 2.83 9.88 5.50
C SER A 157 2.85 9.80 3.97
N THR A 158 3.07 8.61 3.40
CA THR A 158 2.99 8.36 1.95
C THR A 158 1.57 8.52 1.41
N LEU A 159 0.55 8.20 2.22
CA LEU A 159 -0.86 8.24 1.83
C LEU A 159 -1.59 9.53 2.22
N LYS A 160 -0.94 10.48 2.88
CA LYS A 160 -1.61 11.65 3.50
C LYS A 160 -2.44 12.51 2.53
N ASN A 161 -2.05 12.52 1.25
CA ASN A 161 -2.64 13.35 0.20
C ASN A 161 -3.71 12.62 -0.63
N GLU A 162 -3.90 11.32 -0.39
CA GLU A 162 -4.98 10.57 -1.03
C GLU A 162 -6.36 10.96 -0.48
N THR A 163 -7.37 10.93 -1.36
CA THR A 163 -8.73 11.35 -1.05
C THR A 163 -9.33 10.48 0.06
N GLY A 164 -9.87 11.13 1.10
CA GLY A 164 -10.49 10.46 2.25
C GLY A 164 -9.49 9.90 3.28
N LEU A 165 -8.16 10.04 3.05
CA LEU A 165 -7.15 9.59 4.00
C LEU A 165 -6.61 10.72 4.87
N ALA A 166 -6.18 10.36 6.07
CA ALA A 166 -5.51 11.23 7.03
C ALA A 166 -4.48 10.42 7.83
N ILE A 167 -3.65 11.11 8.63
CA ILE A 167 -2.63 10.49 9.47
C ILE A 167 -3.03 10.64 10.94
N ARG A 168 -3.07 9.54 11.69
CA ARG A 168 -3.05 9.53 13.14
C ARG A 168 -1.63 9.25 13.60
N SER A 169 -1.05 10.13 14.44
CA SER A 169 0.36 10.01 14.86
C SER A 169 0.59 10.43 16.30
N MET A 170 1.68 9.92 16.88
CA MET A 170 2.30 10.38 18.13
C MET A 170 3.78 10.73 17.95
N GLY A 171 4.17 11.09 16.76
CA GLY A 171 5.55 11.40 16.37
C GLY A 171 5.77 11.04 14.89
N PRO A 172 6.98 11.27 14.36
CA PRO A 172 7.26 10.97 12.96
C PRO A 172 7.17 9.48 12.60
N ALA A 173 7.64 8.60 13.49
CA ALA A 173 7.66 7.15 13.27
C ALA A 173 6.33 6.46 13.62
N PRO A 174 5.70 6.69 14.80
CA PRO A 174 4.41 6.08 15.11
C PRO A 174 3.28 6.83 14.37
N ALA A 175 2.97 6.37 13.17
CA ALA A 175 1.93 6.95 12.33
C ALA A 175 1.14 5.85 11.61
N ARG A 176 -0.19 6.01 11.57
CA ARG A 176 -1.12 5.06 10.96
C ARG A 176 -2.12 5.78 10.06
N PRO A 177 -2.46 5.24 8.87
CA PRO A 177 -3.50 5.80 8.02
C PRO A 177 -4.87 5.69 8.67
N VAL A 178 -5.69 6.71 8.42
CA VAL A 178 -7.09 6.84 8.84
C VAL A 178 -7.92 7.06 7.59
N ILE A 179 -9.03 6.32 7.44
CA ILE A 179 -9.95 6.44 6.33
C ILE A 179 -11.24 7.07 6.84
N ARG A 180 -11.65 8.23 6.30
CA ARG A 180 -12.92 8.92 6.65
C ARG A 180 -13.09 9.14 8.15
N GLY A 181 -12.01 9.44 8.87
CA GLY A 181 -12.03 9.60 10.33
C GLY A 181 -12.01 8.28 11.12
N LEU A 182 -12.04 7.14 10.46
CA LEU A 182 -11.97 5.83 11.09
C LEU A 182 -10.53 5.33 11.10
N GLY A 183 -10.04 4.96 12.28
CA GLY A 183 -8.71 4.41 12.50
C GLY A 183 -8.76 3.13 13.33
N SER A 184 -7.62 2.75 13.95
CA SER A 184 -7.44 1.52 14.73
C SER A 184 -7.78 0.28 13.88
N ASP A 185 -8.41 -0.74 14.43
CA ASP A 185 -8.77 -1.98 13.73
C ASP A 185 -9.89 -1.83 12.68
N ARG A 186 -10.47 -0.63 12.51
CA ARG A 186 -11.43 -0.36 11.44
C ARG A 186 -10.77 -0.19 10.08
N VAL A 187 -9.46 0.07 10.07
CA VAL A 187 -8.64 0.10 8.86
C VAL A 187 -7.65 -1.05 8.95
N LEU A 188 -7.87 -2.09 8.15
CA LEU A 188 -6.92 -3.18 8.05
C LEU A 188 -5.70 -2.73 7.24
N ILE A 189 -4.49 -2.95 7.77
CA ILE A 189 -3.27 -2.86 7.00
C ILE A 189 -2.83 -4.27 6.65
N SER A 190 -2.54 -4.50 5.37
CA SER A 190 -2.08 -5.78 4.85
C SER A 190 -0.86 -5.62 3.95
N GLU A 191 -0.05 -6.66 3.86
CA GLU A 191 1.13 -6.77 3.01
C GLU A 191 0.99 -8.03 2.15
N ASP A 192 1.02 -7.86 0.81
CA ASP A 192 0.74 -8.91 -0.17
C ASP A 192 -0.56 -9.69 0.14
N GLY A 193 -1.61 -8.95 0.60
CA GLY A 193 -2.91 -9.50 0.96
C GLY A 193 -3.00 -10.16 2.34
N ASN A 194 -1.91 -10.27 3.09
CA ASN A 194 -1.87 -10.82 4.44
C ASN A 194 -1.90 -9.70 5.47
N LYS A 195 -2.68 -9.87 6.54
CA LYS A 195 -2.76 -8.92 7.65
C LYS A 195 -1.36 -8.62 8.23
N THR A 196 -1.02 -7.35 8.38
CA THR A 196 0.18 -6.94 9.10
C THR A 196 -0.04 -7.14 10.60
N VAL A 197 0.78 -7.98 11.20
CA VAL A 197 0.70 -8.28 12.64
C VAL A 197 1.61 -7.33 13.39
N ASP A 198 1.00 -6.32 13.99
CA ASP A 198 1.65 -5.36 14.91
C ASP A 198 0.62 -4.76 15.87
N LEU A 199 1.07 -3.88 16.77
CA LEU A 199 0.21 -3.19 17.74
C LEU A 199 -0.20 -1.78 17.31
N SER A 200 0.04 -1.39 16.04
CA SER A 200 -0.24 -0.03 15.57
C SER A 200 -1.73 0.34 15.58
N SER A 201 -2.62 -0.67 15.60
CA SER A 201 -4.07 -0.47 15.71
C SER A 201 -4.53 -0.23 17.15
N SER A 202 -3.83 -0.77 18.14
CA SER A 202 -4.23 -0.71 19.54
C SER A 202 -3.88 0.63 20.19
N SER A 203 -2.72 1.22 19.83
CA SER A 203 -2.30 2.50 20.40
C SER A 203 -1.58 3.40 19.38
N PRO A 204 -1.69 4.75 19.54
CA PRO A 204 -1.13 5.71 18.57
C PRO A 204 0.40 5.86 18.65
N ASP A 205 1.04 5.41 19.70
CA ASP A 205 2.50 5.40 19.88
C ASP A 205 3.18 4.21 19.20
N HIS A 206 2.42 3.21 18.77
CA HIS A 206 2.93 2.04 18.09
C HIS A 206 3.04 2.26 16.57
N ALA A 207 4.23 2.05 16.02
CA ALA A 207 4.48 2.21 14.58
C ALA A 207 3.95 1.02 13.76
N VAL A 208 3.52 1.30 12.53
CA VAL A 208 3.25 0.28 11.52
C VAL A 208 4.56 -0.33 11.05
N THR A 209 4.62 -1.65 10.97
CA THR A 209 5.84 -2.40 10.61
C THR A 209 6.05 -2.52 9.10
N ILE A 210 5.89 -1.43 8.38
CA ILE A 210 6.06 -1.34 6.92
C ILE A 210 6.93 -0.13 6.59
N ASP A 211 8.06 -0.36 5.88
CA ASP A 211 8.79 0.70 5.18
C ASP A 211 8.23 0.81 3.75
N PRO A 212 7.76 2.00 3.32
CA PRO A 212 7.10 2.16 2.02
C PRO A 212 8.06 2.24 0.83
N PHE A 213 9.38 2.26 1.02
CA PHE A 213 10.32 2.62 -0.03
C PHE A 213 10.38 1.60 -1.20
N ASN A 214 10.32 0.30 -0.92
CA ASN A 214 10.41 -0.77 -1.92
C ASN A 214 9.05 -1.38 -2.29
N LEU A 215 7.97 -0.67 -2.04
CA LEU A 215 6.66 -1.14 -2.47
C LEU A 215 6.50 -0.99 -3.99
N SER A 216 5.90 -1.98 -4.62
CA SER A 216 5.47 -1.92 -6.01
C SER A 216 4.27 -0.97 -6.14
N ARG A 217 3.33 -1.04 -5.18
CA ARG A 217 2.18 -0.15 -5.07
C ARG A 217 1.50 -0.23 -3.71
N ILE A 218 0.60 0.73 -3.47
CA ILE A 218 -0.30 0.76 -2.31
C ILE A 218 -1.73 0.85 -2.82
N GLU A 219 -2.60 -0.02 -2.32
CA GLU A 219 -4.02 -0.08 -2.64
C GLU A 219 -4.85 0.32 -1.43
N VAL A 220 -5.82 1.21 -1.62
CA VAL A 220 -6.80 1.54 -0.60
C VAL A 220 -8.15 0.99 -1.03
N ILE A 221 -8.54 -0.15 -0.50
CA ILE A 221 -9.71 -0.93 -0.89
C ILE A 221 -10.90 -0.53 -0.03
N ARG A 222 -12.04 -0.24 -0.67
CA ARG A 222 -13.33 0.07 -0.05
C ARG A 222 -14.44 -0.76 -0.69
N GLY A 223 -15.64 -0.71 -0.15
CA GLY A 223 -16.80 -1.42 -0.69
C GLY A 223 -16.77 -2.94 -0.49
N PRO A 224 -17.45 -3.71 -1.35
CA PRO A 224 -17.67 -5.14 -1.13
C PRO A 224 -16.39 -5.99 -0.99
N LYS A 225 -15.34 -5.70 -1.73
CA LYS A 225 -14.06 -6.43 -1.67
C LYS A 225 -13.39 -6.44 -0.31
N VAL A 226 -13.71 -5.48 0.56
CA VAL A 226 -13.19 -5.43 1.94
C VAL A 226 -13.52 -6.71 2.70
N LEU A 227 -14.68 -7.32 2.47
CA LEU A 227 -15.12 -8.52 3.17
C LEU A 227 -14.31 -9.79 2.85
N LEU A 228 -13.55 -9.79 1.78
CA LEU A 228 -12.56 -10.84 1.51
C LEU A 228 -11.44 -10.85 2.56
N LYS A 229 -11.19 -9.71 3.23
CA LYS A 229 -10.05 -9.55 4.16
C LYS A 229 -10.47 -9.30 5.61
N THR A 230 -11.54 -8.54 5.84
CA THR A 230 -11.98 -8.16 7.19
C THR A 230 -13.50 -8.02 7.24
N SER A 231 -14.08 -8.05 8.44
CA SER A 231 -15.52 -7.82 8.65
C SER A 231 -15.93 -6.34 8.65
N THR A 232 -14.96 -5.42 8.66
CA THR A 232 -15.22 -3.98 8.85
C THR A 232 -15.29 -3.26 7.50
N THR A 233 -16.47 -3.12 6.93
CA THR A 233 -16.69 -2.50 5.61
C THR A 233 -16.66 -0.97 5.61
N ILE A 234 -16.98 -0.34 6.73
CA ILE A 234 -17.07 1.14 6.82
C ILE A 234 -15.70 1.84 6.92
N GLY A 235 -14.64 1.13 7.30
CA GLY A 235 -13.27 1.60 7.27
C GLY A 235 -12.62 1.33 5.92
N GLY A 236 -12.05 0.16 5.77
CA GLY A 236 -11.39 -0.28 4.52
C GLY A 236 -10.09 -1.04 4.77
N VAL A 237 -9.40 -1.32 3.68
CA VAL A 237 -8.11 -2.02 3.71
C VAL A 237 -7.06 -1.16 3.02
N VAL A 238 -5.92 -0.97 3.65
CA VAL A 238 -4.69 -0.46 3.02
C VAL A 238 -3.80 -1.65 2.77
N ASN A 239 -3.74 -2.08 1.51
CA ASN A 239 -2.93 -3.23 1.09
C ASN A 239 -1.66 -2.72 0.41
N VAL A 240 -0.50 -3.07 0.94
CA VAL A 240 0.78 -2.78 0.30
C VAL A 240 1.25 -4.01 -0.46
N ILE A 241 1.72 -3.80 -1.68
CA ILE A 241 2.21 -4.87 -2.54
C ILE A 241 3.72 -4.75 -2.67
N ARG A 242 4.38 -5.82 -2.26
CA ARG A 242 5.83 -5.96 -2.25
C ARG A 242 6.31 -7.10 -3.15
N GLU A 243 5.44 -8.12 -3.31
CA GLU A 243 5.72 -9.33 -4.11
C GLU A 243 6.90 -10.13 -3.56
N GLU A 244 6.94 -10.35 -2.25
CA GLU A 244 8.02 -11.09 -1.62
C GLU A 244 8.16 -12.53 -2.13
N ILE A 245 7.04 -13.19 -2.37
CA ILE A 245 6.98 -14.50 -3.02
C ILE A 245 6.84 -14.24 -4.52
N PRO A 246 7.83 -14.58 -5.36
CA PRO A 246 7.69 -14.46 -6.81
C PRO A 246 6.47 -15.22 -7.32
N THR A 247 5.66 -14.56 -8.14
CA THR A 247 4.40 -15.12 -8.66
C THR A 247 4.48 -15.46 -10.13
N LYS A 248 5.57 -15.08 -10.79
CA LYS A 248 5.90 -15.36 -12.19
C LYS A 248 7.32 -15.85 -12.28
N ASN A 249 7.57 -16.76 -13.22
CA ASN A 249 8.92 -17.15 -13.61
C ASN A 249 9.35 -16.28 -14.79
N HIS A 250 10.23 -15.34 -14.54
CA HIS A 250 10.81 -14.48 -15.57
C HIS A 250 11.99 -15.21 -16.22
N ASP A 251 12.35 -14.83 -17.42
CA ASP A 251 13.53 -15.35 -18.13
C ASP A 251 14.78 -14.46 -17.96
N HIS A 252 14.69 -13.44 -17.10
CA HIS A 252 15.70 -12.41 -16.90
C HIS A 252 15.81 -12.01 -15.42
N ILE A 253 16.97 -11.45 -15.05
CA ILE A 253 17.21 -10.90 -13.71
C ILE A 253 16.68 -9.48 -13.67
N LEU A 254 15.82 -9.19 -12.71
CA LEU A 254 15.30 -7.85 -12.49
C LEU A 254 15.58 -7.36 -11.06
N GLY A 255 15.64 -6.06 -10.89
CA GLY A 255 15.84 -5.51 -9.57
C GLY A 255 15.91 -4.00 -9.53
N SER A 256 16.14 -3.45 -8.33
CA SER A 256 16.39 -2.02 -8.15
C SER A 256 17.38 -1.75 -7.03
N VAL A 257 18.10 -0.63 -7.18
CA VAL A 257 18.89 0.00 -6.12
C VAL A 257 18.33 1.38 -5.88
N GLY A 258 18.14 1.77 -4.63
CA GLY A 258 17.54 3.04 -4.27
C GLY A 258 18.26 3.75 -3.14
N ALA A 259 18.27 5.07 -3.20
CA ALA A 259 18.76 5.95 -2.16
C ALA A 259 17.73 7.07 -1.90
N TYR A 260 17.61 7.47 -0.65
CA TYR A 260 16.74 8.56 -0.20
C TYR A 260 17.46 9.39 0.84
N ASN A 261 17.22 10.70 0.81
CA ASN A 261 17.70 11.64 1.82
C ASN A 261 16.66 12.73 2.05
N GLU A 262 16.56 13.22 3.30
CA GLU A 262 15.70 14.35 3.65
C GLU A 262 16.33 15.25 4.72
N THR A 263 16.03 16.56 4.66
CA THR A 263 16.68 17.53 5.54
C THR A 263 15.94 17.76 6.85
N ALA A 264 14.62 17.60 6.90
CA ALA A 264 13.82 17.89 8.09
C ALA A 264 14.22 17.07 9.33
N ASN A 265 14.74 15.86 9.13
CA ASN A 265 15.25 15.00 10.22
C ASN A 265 16.65 14.46 9.93
N GLY A 266 17.35 15.00 8.91
CA GLY A 266 18.66 14.51 8.47
C GLY A 266 18.62 13.03 8.01
N GLY A 267 17.46 12.57 7.58
CA GLY A 267 17.21 11.17 7.26
C GLY A 267 17.89 10.69 5.98
N TYR A 268 18.30 9.43 5.99
CA TYR A 268 18.81 8.75 4.81
C TYR A 268 18.37 7.28 4.79
N LEU A 269 18.24 6.74 3.56
CA LEU A 269 17.92 5.34 3.32
C LEU A 269 18.72 4.83 2.11
N GLY A 270 19.14 3.59 2.20
CA GLY A 270 19.63 2.78 1.10
C GLY A 270 18.83 1.49 1.01
N SER A 271 18.51 1.06 -0.20
CA SER A 271 17.78 -0.18 -0.44
C SER A 271 18.19 -0.87 -1.72
N MET A 272 17.97 -2.17 -1.75
CA MET A 272 18.17 -3.00 -2.93
C MET A 272 17.16 -4.14 -2.92
N PHE A 273 16.60 -4.47 -4.06
CA PHE A 273 16.01 -5.78 -4.29
C PHE A 273 16.52 -6.38 -5.61
N ILE A 274 16.52 -7.70 -5.66
CA ILE A 274 16.87 -8.48 -6.85
C ILE A 274 15.94 -9.69 -6.93
N GLU A 275 15.48 -10.00 -8.13
CA GLU A 275 14.76 -11.22 -8.46
C GLU A 275 15.45 -11.91 -9.64
N ALA A 276 15.70 -13.22 -9.51
CA ALA A 276 16.45 -14.00 -10.49
C ALA A 276 15.80 -15.36 -10.70
N PRO A 277 15.59 -15.79 -11.95
CA PRO A 277 15.11 -17.11 -12.29
C PRO A 277 16.25 -18.14 -12.25
N LEU A 278 15.88 -19.38 -11.95
CA LEU A 278 16.75 -20.54 -12.10
C LEU A 278 15.89 -21.75 -12.46
N ASP A 279 15.85 -22.10 -13.74
CA ASP A 279 14.94 -23.11 -14.30
C ASP A 279 13.48 -22.84 -13.90
N ASP A 280 12.84 -23.77 -13.19
CA ASP A 280 11.47 -23.64 -12.69
C ASP A 280 11.37 -22.85 -11.37
N PHE A 281 12.47 -22.31 -10.85
CA PHE A 281 12.50 -21.52 -9.64
C PHE A 281 12.71 -20.03 -9.94
N SER A 282 12.11 -19.20 -9.11
CA SER A 282 12.47 -17.79 -8.99
C SER A 282 12.85 -17.48 -7.55
N PHE A 283 13.89 -16.66 -7.39
CA PHE A 283 14.42 -16.23 -6.09
C PHE A 283 14.37 -14.71 -6.01
N ARG A 284 13.90 -14.19 -4.88
CA ARG A 284 13.86 -12.76 -4.60
C ARG A 284 14.57 -12.45 -3.29
N GLY A 285 15.39 -11.42 -3.29
CA GLY A 285 16.04 -10.88 -2.10
C GLY A 285 15.81 -9.38 -2.00
N GLU A 286 15.56 -8.87 -0.80
CA GLU A 286 15.41 -7.46 -0.52
C GLU A 286 16.16 -7.08 0.75
N VAL A 287 16.77 -5.90 0.77
CA VAL A 287 17.38 -5.30 1.95
C VAL A 287 17.16 -3.79 1.94
N SER A 288 16.86 -3.23 3.09
CA SER A 288 16.78 -1.78 3.25
C SER A 288 17.23 -1.33 4.65
N LYS A 289 17.90 -0.17 4.69
CA LYS A 289 18.36 0.49 5.91
C LYS A 289 17.97 1.95 5.86
N ARG A 290 17.21 2.40 6.87
CA ARG A 290 16.81 3.80 7.04
C ARG A 290 17.30 4.29 8.41
N LYS A 291 17.78 5.51 8.46
CA LYS A 291 18.08 6.22 9.71
C LYS A 291 17.61 7.66 9.61
N THR A 292 16.91 8.13 10.64
CA THR A 292 16.54 9.54 10.80
C THR A 292 16.97 10.02 12.18
N PHE A 293 17.18 11.32 12.31
CA PHE A 293 17.43 12.00 13.56
C PHE A 293 16.19 12.76 14.04
N ASN A 294 16.35 13.62 15.01
CA ASN A 294 15.25 14.42 15.53
C ASN A 294 14.69 15.38 14.50
N LEU A 295 13.37 15.52 14.49
CA LEU A 295 12.63 16.34 13.55
C LEU A 295 12.85 17.84 13.79
N VAL A 296 13.23 18.56 12.76
CA VAL A 296 13.32 20.02 12.76
C VAL A 296 11.98 20.60 12.32
N THR A 297 11.34 21.32 13.23
CA THR A 297 10.10 22.06 12.99
C THR A 297 10.45 23.53 12.70
N PRO A 298 9.52 24.39 12.26
CA PRO A 298 9.81 25.80 11.98
C PRO A 298 10.42 26.58 13.16
N LYS A 299 10.14 26.16 14.41
CA LYS A 299 10.58 26.90 15.61
C LYS A 299 11.62 26.16 16.46
N GLN A 300 11.65 24.84 16.41
CA GLN A 300 12.49 24.04 17.29
C GLN A 300 12.81 22.66 16.70
N THR A 301 13.82 22.00 17.24
CA THR A 301 14.04 20.59 17.02
C THR A 301 13.26 19.79 18.07
N LEU A 302 12.44 18.88 17.60
CA LEU A 302 11.62 18.03 18.45
C LEU A 302 12.48 16.89 19.03
N GLY A 303 12.73 16.93 20.33
CA GLY A 303 13.49 15.88 21.03
C GLY A 303 12.80 14.53 20.92
N ASN A 304 13.59 13.46 20.90
CA ASN A 304 13.13 12.07 20.87
C ASN A 304 12.15 11.74 19.73
N SER A 305 12.48 12.14 18.51
CA SER A 305 11.66 11.93 17.31
C SER A 305 12.39 11.21 16.18
N TYR A 306 13.47 10.51 16.51
CA TYR A 306 14.30 9.72 15.60
C TYR A 306 13.63 8.39 15.19
N ALA A 307 14.13 7.79 14.10
CA ALA A 307 13.81 6.42 13.73
C ALA A 307 15.01 5.74 13.05
N ASN A 308 15.20 4.47 13.35
CA ASN A 308 16.24 3.64 12.76
C ASN A 308 15.63 2.28 12.40
N ASN A 309 15.52 2.00 11.13
CA ASN A 309 14.91 0.78 10.59
C ASN A 309 15.95 -0.03 9.82
N PHE A 310 15.94 -1.33 10.03
CA PHE A 310 16.62 -2.30 9.18
C PHE A 310 15.69 -3.44 8.86
N ASN A 311 15.53 -3.75 7.60
CA ASN A 311 14.73 -4.89 7.18
C ASN A 311 15.37 -5.61 6.00
N TYR A 312 15.13 -6.92 5.94
CA TYR A 312 15.52 -7.75 4.81
C TYR A 312 14.49 -8.88 4.63
N SER A 313 14.38 -9.34 3.41
CA SER A 313 13.54 -10.50 3.09
C SER A 313 14.19 -11.38 2.03
N PHE A 314 13.75 -12.62 2.03
CA PHE A 314 14.06 -13.60 1.01
C PHE A 314 12.77 -14.31 0.61
N GLY A 315 12.56 -14.49 -0.68
CA GLY A 315 11.43 -15.22 -1.24
C GLY A 315 11.87 -16.19 -2.32
N THR A 316 11.12 -17.25 -2.50
CA THR A 316 11.34 -18.21 -3.59
C THR A 316 10.02 -18.84 -4.00
N SER A 317 9.91 -19.21 -5.26
CA SER A 317 8.78 -19.97 -5.80
C SER A 317 9.28 -21.05 -6.73
N TYR A 318 8.60 -22.19 -6.68
CA TYR A 318 8.70 -23.28 -7.65
C TYR A 318 7.48 -23.27 -8.55
N PHE A 319 7.69 -23.13 -9.84
CA PHE A 319 6.64 -23.04 -10.84
C PHE A 319 6.39 -24.40 -11.49
N THR A 320 5.13 -24.67 -11.74
CA THR A 320 4.67 -25.88 -12.44
C THR A 320 3.70 -25.47 -13.53
N ARG A 321 3.34 -26.39 -14.42
CA ARG A 321 2.29 -26.14 -15.43
C ARG A 321 0.90 -25.85 -14.84
N PHE A 322 0.68 -26.11 -13.57
CA PHE A 322 -0.61 -25.92 -12.88
C PHE A 322 -0.62 -24.73 -11.92
N GLY A 323 0.49 -23.98 -11.80
CA GLY A 323 0.62 -22.91 -10.85
C GLY A 323 1.97 -22.93 -10.12
N TYR A 324 2.00 -22.42 -8.90
CA TYR A 324 3.25 -22.36 -8.13
C TYR A 324 3.04 -22.60 -6.63
N ILE A 325 4.13 -22.98 -5.98
CA ILE A 325 4.27 -23.01 -4.52
C ILE A 325 5.43 -22.09 -4.14
N GLY A 326 5.19 -21.16 -3.24
CA GLY A 326 6.18 -20.16 -2.84
C GLY A 326 6.30 -20.05 -1.33
N PHE A 327 7.44 -19.54 -0.91
CA PHE A 327 7.81 -19.27 0.47
C PHE A 327 8.53 -17.95 0.58
N SER A 328 8.29 -17.17 1.65
CA SER A 328 9.11 -16.01 2.00
C SER A 328 9.41 -15.93 3.50
N TYR A 329 10.52 -15.26 3.78
CA TYR A 329 10.96 -14.89 5.12
C TYR A 329 11.27 -13.40 5.15
N ARG A 330 10.76 -12.68 6.17
CA ARG A 330 11.06 -11.27 6.42
C ARG A 330 11.45 -11.04 7.87
N ASP A 331 12.46 -10.21 8.04
CA ASP A 331 12.92 -9.68 9.32
C ASP A 331 12.85 -8.15 9.27
N PHE A 332 12.20 -7.53 10.24
CA PHE A 332 11.97 -6.09 10.34
C PHE A 332 12.30 -5.61 11.74
N ASP A 333 13.30 -4.74 11.87
CA ASP A 333 13.74 -4.12 13.10
C ASP A 333 13.56 -2.60 13.01
N LEU A 334 12.89 -2.00 13.99
CA LEU A 334 12.65 -0.57 14.06
C LEU A 334 12.86 -0.07 15.49
N ASN A 335 13.79 0.86 15.65
CA ASN A 335 14.02 1.57 16.90
C ASN A 335 13.67 3.05 16.70
N TYR A 336 12.80 3.60 17.55
CA TYR A 336 12.32 4.97 17.39
C TYR A 336 11.99 5.63 18.73
N GLY A 337 11.96 6.96 18.71
CA GLY A 337 11.53 7.77 19.82
C GLY A 337 10.09 8.24 19.70
N VAL A 338 9.37 8.26 20.82
CA VAL A 338 8.12 8.98 21.01
C VAL A 338 8.45 10.28 21.74
N PRO A 339 8.16 11.47 21.16
CA PRO A 339 8.49 12.75 21.77
C PRO A 339 7.86 12.94 23.14
N GLY A 340 8.62 13.52 24.08
CA GLY A 340 8.14 13.92 25.40
C GLY A 340 7.59 15.34 25.42
N GLY A 341 7.22 15.84 26.60
CA GLY A 341 6.77 17.21 26.79
C GLY A 341 5.50 17.37 27.64
N PHE A 342 5.09 16.31 28.32
CA PHE A 342 3.97 16.36 29.27
C PHE A 342 4.49 16.51 30.69
N VAL A 343 3.85 17.37 31.45
CA VAL A 343 4.11 17.50 32.88
C VAL A 343 3.74 16.18 33.55
N GLY A 344 4.72 15.56 34.19
CA GLY A 344 4.53 14.43 35.11
C GLY A 344 4.69 13.03 34.51
N ALA A 345 4.59 12.82 33.17
CA ALA A 345 4.66 11.47 32.61
C ALA A 345 6.06 11.09 32.11
N HIS A 346 6.53 11.67 31.03
CA HIS A 346 7.86 11.40 30.45
C HIS A 346 8.34 12.64 29.68
N PRO A 347 8.93 13.63 30.37
CA PRO A 347 9.36 14.89 29.77
C PRO A 347 10.36 14.66 28.62
N ASP A 348 11.19 13.62 28.71
CA ASP A 348 12.21 13.28 27.72
C ASP A 348 11.72 12.29 26.67
N GLY A 349 10.45 11.84 26.75
CA GLY A 349 9.85 10.85 25.86
C GLY A 349 10.22 9.40 26.19
N VAL A 350 9.78 8.48 25.35
CA VAL A 350 9.95 7.03 25.48
C VAL A 350 10.68 6.50 24.24
N ASP A 351 11.65 5.60 24.45
CA ASP A 351 12.32 4.91 23.35
C ASP A 351 11.68 3.55 23.11
N ILE A 352 11.41 3.22 21.86
CA ILE A 352 10.73 1.99 21.49
C ILE A 352 11.64 1.16 20.57
N SER A 353 11.76 -0.13 20.92
CA SER A 353 12.40 -1.15 20.09
C SER A 353 11.36 -2.18 19.66
N LEU A 354 11.17 -2.29 18.36
CA LEU A 354 10.17 -3.11 17.72
C LEU A 354 10.84 -4.09 16.76
N TYR A 355 10.43 -5.35 16.82
CA TYR A 355 10.94 -6.40 15.99
C TYR A 355 9.81 -7.28 15.48
N ARG A 356 9.78 -7.57 14.14
CA ARG A 356 8.83 -8.48 13.50
C ARG A 356 9.55 -9.48 12.60
N ARG A 357 9.30 -10.75 12.84
CA ARG A 357 9.74 -11.86 11.98
C ARG A 357 8.55 -12.57 11.39
N GLN A 358 8.56 -12.75 10.08
CA GLN A 358 7.44 -13.32 9.34
C GLN A 358 7.90 -14.42 8.40
N TYR A 359 7.12 -15.51 8.37
CA TYR A 359 7.24 -16.62 7.43
C TYR A 359 5.93 -16.72 6.68
N ASN A 360 5.97 -16.68 5.35
CA ASN A 360 4.80 -16.82 4.50
C ASN A 360 4.98 -18.02 3.59
N SER A 361 3.88 -18.73 3.33
CA SER A 361 3.79 -19.75 2.30
C SER A 361 2.57 -19.50 1.46
N LYS A 362 2.69 -19.64 0.15
CA LYS A 362 1.60 -19.47 -0.81
C LYS A 362 1.59 -20.62 -1.80
N ILE A 363 0.40 -21.19 -2.00
CA ILE A 363 0.14 -22.18 -3.04
C ILE A 363 -0.92 -21.58 -3.96
N HIS A 364 -0.65 -21.57 -5.26
CA HIS A 364 -1.59 -21.15 -6.28
C HIS A 364 -1.72 -22.27 -7.32
N ILE A 365 -2.93 -22.76 -7.52
CA ILE A 365 -3.23 -23.84 -8.47
C ILE A 365 -4.28 -23.34 -9.44
N THR A 366 -4.02 -23.42 -10.74
CA THR A 366 -4.94 -23.06 -11.82
C THR A 366 -5.64 -24.28 -12.38
N PHE A 367 -6.87 -24.10 -12.83
CA PHE A 367 -7.71 -25.16 -13.42
C PHE A 367 -8.38 -24.66 -14.69
N ASP A 368 -8.56 -25.58 -15.64
CA ASP A 368 -9.36 -25.34 -16.85
C ASP A 368 -10.82 -25.68 -16.56
N GLY A 369 -11.59 -24.75 -15.99
CA GLY A 369 -12.99 -25.01 -15.61
C GLY A 369 -13.70 -23.81 -15.01
N VAL A 370 -14.85 -24.05 -14.38
CA VAL A 370 -15.61 -23.01 -13.68
C VAL A 370 -14.80 -22.45 -12.51
N ILE A 371 -14.13 -23.31 -11.77
CA ILE A 371 -13.12 -22.86 -10.79
C ILE A 371 -11.84 -22.56 -11.56
N ASN A 372 -11.40 -21.30 -11.55
CA ASN A 372 -10.20 -20.86 -12.25
C ASN A 372 -8.93 -21.18 -11.47
N ASN A 373 -8.97 -20.94 -10.17
CA ASN A 373 -7.83 -21.21 -9.31
C ASN A 373 -8.24 -21.42 -7.86
N ILE A 374 -7.34 -22.04 -7.12
CA ILE A 374 -7.37 -22.14 -5.66
C ILE A 374 -6.08 -21.54 -5.12
N GLU A 375 -6.21 -20.66 -4.13
CA GLU A 375 -5.10 -20.10 -3.39
C GLU A 375 -5.13 -20.55 -1.94
N VAL A 376 -3.96 -20.96 -1.42
CA VAL A 376 -3.74 -21.25 0.00
C VAL A 376 -2.63 -20.34 0.49
N ASN A 377 -2.91 -19.58 1.56
CA ASN A 377 -1.92 -18.74 2.23
C ASN A 377 -1.77 -19.21 3.67
N LEU A 378 -0.53 -19.39 4.13
CA LEU A 378 -0.18 -19.74 5.50
C LEU A 378 0.92 -18.80 5.99
N ASN A 379 0.70 -18.17 7.14
CA ASN A 379 1.63 -17.21 7.71
C ASN A 379 1.87 -17.50 9.18
N ARG A 380 3.12 -17.32 9.62
CA ARG A 380 3.53 -17.31 11.01
C ARG A 380 4.30 -16.05 11.29
N VAL A 381 3.83 -15.27 12.25
CA VAL A 381 4.45 -13.98 12.60
C VAL A 381 4.82 -13.97 14.08
N LEU A 382 6.04 -13.57 14.37
CA LEU A 382 6.51 -13.24 15.70
C LEU A 382 6.77 -11.73 15.76
N TYR A 383 6.07 -11.03 16.63
CA TYR A 383 6.23 -9.61 16.90
C TYR A 383 6.67 -9.41 18.34
N ARG A 384 7.62 -8.50 18.57
CA ARG A 384 8.08 -8.04 19.87
C ARG A 384 8.17 -6.53 19.87
N HIS A 385 7.78 -5.94 20.98
CA HIS A 385 7.78 -4.50 21.18
C HIS A 385 8.22 -4.21 22.61
N LYS A 386 9.21 -3.34 22.79
CA LYS A 386 9.70 -2.91 24.11
C LYS A 386 9.71 -1.40 24.17
N GLU A 387 9.17 -0.88 25.25
CA GLU A 387 9.18 0.53 25.60
C GLU A 387 10.19 0.76 26.72
N PHE A 388 11.10 1.68 26.51
CA PHE A 388 12.16 1.98 27.45
C PHE A 388 11.97 3.38 28.02
N GLU A 389 12.05 3.44 29.35
CA GLU A 389 12.26 4.68 30.06
C GLU A 389 13.65 5.27 29.74
N LYS A 390 13.84 6.57 29.92
CA LYS A 390 15.16 7.19 29.74
C LYS A 390 16.23 6.67 30.71
N SER A 391 15.84 6.03 31.81
CA SER A 391 16.72 5.28 32.68
C SER A 391 17.26 3.97 32.05
N GLY A 392 16.71 3.54 30.93
CA GLY A 392 16.96 2.24 30.31
C GLY A 392 16.12 1.10 30.89
N ALA A 393 15.26 1.36 31.86
CA ALA A 393 14.32 0.37 32.38
C ALA A 393 13.22 0.07 31.35
N ILE A 394 12.76 -1.18 31.29
CA ILE A 394 11.64 -1.58 30.45
C ILE A 394 10.35 -1.15 31.13
N GLY A 395 9.65 -0.19 30.53
CA GLY A 395 8.32 0.24 30.95
C GLY A 395 7.25 -0.77 30.56
N ALA A 396 7.19 -1.16 29.28
CA ALA A 396 6.30 -2.21 28.79
C ALA A 396 7.01 -3.12 27.79
N GLU A 397 6.65 -4.39 27.76
CA GLU A 397 7.08 -5.35 26.76
C GLU A 397 5.88 -6.14 26.25
N PHE A 398 5.74 -6.22 24.92
CA PHE A 398 4.68 -6.96 24.27
C PHE A 398 5.28 -8.04 23.37
N ARG A 399 4.61 -9.19 23.32
CA ARG A 399 4.93 -10.27 22.42
C ARG A 399 3.66 -10.81 21.79
N ILE A 400 3.68 -10.97 20.48
CA ILE A 400 2.60 -11.61 19.72
C ILE A 400 3.21 -12.76 18.92
N LEU A 401 2.64 -13.94 19.07
CA LEU A 401 2.82 -15.04 18.16
C LEU A 401 1.49 -15.27 17.45
N GLU A 402 1.47 -15.09 16.12
CA GLU A 402 0.23 -15.21 15.35
C GLU A 402 0.41 -16.17 14.18
N TYR A 403 -0.60 -17.01 14.00
CA TYR A 403 -0.75 -17.92 12.87
C TYR A 403 -1.98 -17.50 12.08
N LEU A 404 -1.81 -17.30 10.78
CA LEU A 404 -2.89 -16.97 9.86
C LEU A 404 -2.92 -18.00 8.75
N GLY A 405 -4.10 -18.36 8.33
CA GLY A 405 -4.31 -19.26 7.20
C GLY A 405 -5.55 -18.85 6.41
N SER A 406 -5.52 -19.04 5.11
CA SER A 406 -6.68 -18.87 4.26
C SER A 406 -6.64 -19.84 3.08
N VAL A 407 -7.82 -20.30 2.69
CA VAL A 407 -8.05 -21.03 1.44
C VAL A 407 -9.17 -20.30 0.71
N GLN A 408 -8.92 -19.92 -0.54
CA GLN A 408 -9.92 -19.29 -1.39
C GLN A 408 -9.95 -19.94 -2.76
N ALA A 409 -11.15 -20.06 -3.31
CA ALA A 409 -11.38 -20.53 -4.67
C ALA A 409 -12.05 -19.41 -5.47
N ASN A 410 -11.54 -19.20 -6.67
CA ASN A 410 -12.02 -18.20 -7.60
C ASN A 410 -12.68 -18.90 -8.77
N HIS A 411 -13.82 -18.38 -9.20
CA HIS A 411 -14.55 -18.95 -10.32
C HIS A 411 -14.80 -17.93 -11.43
N SER A 412 -14.87 -18.43 -12.65
CA SER A 412 -15.38 -17.72 -13.83
C SER A 412 -16.90 -17.78 -13.84
N LYS A 413 -17.49 -17.51 -14.99
CA LYS A 413 -18.94 -17.43 -15.15
C LYS A 413 -19.69 -18.64 -14.58
N LEU A 414 -20.50 -18.37 -13.54
CA LEU A 414 -21.37 -19.33 -12.87
C LEU A 414 -22.81 -18.80 -12.91
N SER A 415 -23.67 -19.37 -13.77
CA SER A 415 -25.03 -18.89 -13.99
C SER A 415 -25.06 -17.41 -14.43
N PHE A 416 -25.63 -16.49 -13.63
CA PHE A 416 -25.70 -15.05 -13.91
C PHE A 416 -24.51 -14.27 -13.32
N PHE A 417 -23.71 -14.89 -12.47
CA PHE A 417 -22.48 -14.31 -11.96
C PHE A 417 -21.36 -14.37 -13.01
N ASN A 418 -20.62 -13.29 -13.15
CA ASN A 418 -19.51 -13.19 -14.10
C ASN A 418 -18.23 -13.81 -13.54
N ASN A 419 -17.97 -13.54 -12.27
CA ASN A 419 -16.89 -14.12 -11.51
C ASN A 419 -17.16 -13.97 -10.01
N GLY A 420 -16.45 -14.72 -9.19
CA GLY A 420 -16.58 -14.64 -7.74
C GLY A 420 -15.47 -15.36 -7.01
N THR A 421 -15.48 -15.18 -5.70
CA THR A 421 -14.54 -15.78 -4.76
C THR A 421 -15.30 -16.29 -3.56
N PHE A 422 -15.01 -17.50 -3.13
CA PHE A 422 -15.42 -17.98 -1.81
C PHE A 422 -14.23 -18.54 -1.06
N GLY A 423 -14.23 -18.36 0.25
CA GLY A 423 -13.09 -18.80 1.03
C GLY A 423 -13.36 -18.91 2.52
N ILE A 424 -12.36 -19.46 3.17
CA ILE A 424 -12.29 -19.59 4.63
C ILE A 424 -10.99 -18.97 5.11
N SER A 425 -10.99 -18.39 6.30
CA SER A 425 -9.78 -17.93 6.96
C SER A 425 -9.75 -18.29 8.44
N PHE A 426 -8.55 -18.48 8.93
CA PHE A 426 -8.25 -18.81 10.32
C PHE A 426 -7.17 -17.84 10.83
N GLU A 427 -7.32 -17.37 12.05
CA GLU A 427 -6.34 -16.56 12.77
C GLU A 427 -6.26 -17.05 14.22
N HIS A 428 -5.05 -17.27 14.72
CA HIS A 428 -4.80 -17.57 16.12
C HIS A 428 -3.64 -16.71 16.62
N ARG A 429 -3.94 -15.89 17.61
CA ARG A 429 -3.01 -14.96 18.25
C ARG A 429 -2.79 -15.38 19.68
N ASP A 430 -1.53 -15.48 20.08
CA ASP A 430 -1.06 -15.56 21.47
C ASP A 430 -0.42 -14.21 21.82
N PHE A 431 -1.04 -13.48 22.75
CA PHE A 431 -0.63 -12.14 23.17
C PHE A 431 -0.12 -12.18 24.60
N GLU A 432 1.11 -11.74 24.79
CA GLU A 432 1.79 -11.62 26.09
C GLU A 432 2.16 -10.16 26.37
N ILE A 433 2.12 -9.77 27.61
CA ILE A 433 2.55 -8.45 28.08
C ILE A 433 3.36 -8.58 29.37
N GLY A 434 4.46 -7.80 29.46
CA GLY A 434 5.34 -7.70 30.63
C GLY A 434 5.66 -6.23 30.98
N GLY A 435 6.41 -6.01 32.05
CA GLY A 435 6.69 -4.66 32.54
C GLY A 435 5.52 -4.10 33.34
N TYR A 436 5.18 -2.83 33.13
CA TYR A 436 3.94 -2.23 33.66
C TYR A 436 2.73 -2.79 32.90
N VAL A 437 2.19 -3.89 33.39
CA VAL A 437 1.09 -4.62 32.78
C VAL A 437 -0.20 -3.82 32.93
N PHE A 438 -0.71 -3.26 31.82
CA PHE A 438 -1.97 -2.53 31.81
C PHE A 438 -3.15 -3.32 31.19
N THR A 439 -2.90 -4.54 30.69
CA THR A 439 -3.93 -5.46 30.20
C THR A 439 -3.57 -6.91 30.57
N THR A 440 -4.40 -7.89 30.25
CA THR A 440 -4.13 -9.30 30.53
C THR A 440 -3.57 -10.00 29.30
N PRO A 441 -2.57 -10.89 29.43
CA PRO A 441 -2.27 -11.84 28.37
C PRO A 441 -3.51 -12.61 27.93
N ALA A 442 -3.63 -12.88 26.64
CA ALA A 442 -4.83 -13.52 26.13
C ALA A 442 -4.55 -14.29 24.84
N LYS A 443 -5.34 -15.32 24.58
CA LYS A 443 -5.40 -16.02 23.29
C LYS A 443 -6.63 -15.57 22.53
N ALA A 444 -6.46 -15.17 21.29
CA ALA A 444 -7.57 -14.83 20.41
C ALA A 444 -7.59 -15.76 19.20
N THR A 445 -8.77 -16.24 18.83
CA THR A 445 -8.95 -17.09 17.67
C THR A 445 -10.12 -16.56 16.86
N ASN A 446 -9.92 -16.42 15.54
CA ASN A 446 -10.95 -16.07 14.56
C ASN A 446 -11.07 -17.17 13.52
N LEU A 447 -12.29 -17.53 13.19
CA LEU A 447 -12.64 -18.36 12.04
C LEU A 447 -13.64 -17.58 11.19
N ALA A 448 -13.41 -17.52 9.89
CA ALA A 448 -14.33 -16.83 8.99
C ALA A 448 -14.61 -17.62 7.72
N VAL A 449 -15.83 -17.44 7.22
CA VAL A 449 -16.25 -17.86 5.88
C VAL A 449 -16.72 -16.63 5.13
N TYR A 450 -16.32 -16.49 3.88
CA TYR A 450 -16.63 -15.32 3.07
C TYR A 450 -16.90 -15.68 1.61
N LEU A 451 -17.68 -14.82 0.98
CA LEU A 451 -17.92 -14.87 -0.46
C LEU A 451 -17.95 -13.45 -1.05
N TYR A 452 -17.62 -13.36 -2.31
CA TYR A 452 -17.70 -12.16 -3.14
C TYR A 452 -18.15 -12.57 -4.54
N GLU A 453 -19.14 -11.87 -5.11
CA GLU A 453 -19.73 -12.19 -6.40
C GLU A 453 -19.88 -10.92 -7.22
N THR A 454 -19.65 -11.02 -8.53
CA THR A 454 -19.91 -9.95 -9.49
C THR A 454 -20.89 -10.39 -10.55
N ALA A 455 -21.73 -9.47 -11.00
CA ALA A 455 -22.66 -9.68 -12.11
C ALA A 455 -22.78 -8.43 -12.97
N VAL A 456 -22.90 -8.61 -14.28
CA VAL A 456 -23.14 -7.53 -15.22
C VAL A 456 -24.45 -7.82 -15.96
N TYR A 457 -25.37 -6.87 -15.92
CA TYR A 457 -26.63 -6.94 -16.65
C TYR A 457 -26.91 -5.63 -17.37
N ASN A 458 -26.83 -5.66 -18.71
CA ASN A 458 -26.90 -4.47 -19.55
C ASN A 458 -25.88 -3.41 -19.11
N LYS A 459 -26.38 -2.25 -18.68
CA LYS A 459 -25.59 -1.10 -18.17
C LYS A 459 -25.35 -1.11 -16.67
N PHE A 460 -25.77 -2.16 -15.99
CA PHE A 460 -25.56 -2.31 -14.56
C PHE A 460 -24.45 -3.31 -14.29
N SER A 461 -23.54 -2.92 -13.40
CA SER A 461 -22.57 -3.82 -12.74
C SER A 461 -22.95 -3.94 -11.29
N PHE A 462 -22.91 -5.15 -10.76
CA PHE A 462 -23.26 -5.47 -9.39
C PHE A 462 -22.10 -6.18 -8.71
N GLU A 463 -21.86 -5.85 -7.46
CA GLU A 463 -20.97 -6.58 -6.58
C GLU A 463 -21.71 -6.90 -5.29
N PHE A 464 -21.54 -8.10 -4.80
CA PHE A 464 -22.09 -8.55 -3.54
C PHE A 464 -21.01 -9.26 -2.75
N SER A 465 -20.97 -9.04 -1.44
CA SER A 465 -20.12 -9.82 -0.55
C SER A 465 -20.79 -10.07 0.80
N ALA A 466 -20.41 -11.21 1.38
CA ALA A 466 -20.84 -11.62 2.71
C ALA A 466 -19.66 -12.25 3.46
N ARG A 467 -19.59 -12.00 4.76
CA ARG A 467 -18.62 -12.61 5.67
C ARG A 467 -19.27 -12.93 7.00
N TYR A 468 -19.03 -14.14 7.49
CA TYR A 468 -19.36 -14.57 8.85
C TYR A 468 -18.08 -14.86 9.60
N ASN A 469 -18.00 -14.44 10.87
CA ASN A 469 -16.88 -14.70 11.75
C ASN A 469 -17.37 -15.31 13.07
N TYR A 470 -16.60 -16.26 13.56
CA TYR A 470 -16.60 -16.72 14.94
C TYR A 470 -15.30 -16.27 15.60
N ASP A 471 -15.40 -15.48 16.66
CA ASP A 471 -14.28 -14.95 17.42
C ASP A 471 -14.33 -15.43 18.86
N SER A 472 -13.16 -15.81 19.40
CA SER A 472 -12.99 -16.22 20.80
C SER A 472 -11.78 -15.51 21.38
N ILE A 473 -11.97 -14.76 22.47
CA ILE A 473 -10.93 -14.09 23.24
C ILE A 473 -10.89 -14.70 24.62
N ASP A 474 -9.80 -15.37 24.97
CA ASP A 474 -9.61 -16.11 26.23
C ASP A 474 -8.47 -15.49 27.03
N PRO A 475 -8.75 -14.62 28.03
CA PRO A 475 -7.74 -14.05 28.89
C PRO A 475 -7.11 -15.12 29.78
N GLU A 476 -5.79 -15.02 29.99
CA GLU A 476 -5.06 -15.96 30.84
C GLU A 476 -5.50 -15.85 32.30
N PHE A 477 -5.67 -14.60 32.79
CA PHE A 477 -6.07 -14.35 34.16
C PHE A 477 -7.56 -13.99 34.22
N LYS A 478 -8.36 -14.96 34.68
CA LYS A 478 -9.81 -14.79 34.92
C LYS A 478 -10.02 -14.38 36.36
N LYS A 479 -10.46 -13.14 36.57
CA LYS A 479 -10.67 -12.57 37.91
C LYS A 479 -11.75 -11.50 37.90
N ILE A 480 -12.28 -11.19 39.07
CA ILE A 480 -13.09 -9.99 39.27
C ILE A 480 -12.15 -8.82 39.58
N ASP A 481 -12.16 -7.85 38.72
CA ASP A 481 -11.41 -6.62 38.88
C ASP A 481 -12.32 -5.53 39.46
N SER A 482 -11.84 -4.79 40.47
CA SER A 482 -12.64 -3.81 41.20
C SER A 482 -13.06 -2.60 40.35
N LYS A 483 -12.35 -2.31 39.23
CA LYS A 483 -12.62 -1.15 38.37
C LYS A 483 -13.34 -1.50 37.08
N ILE A 484 -12.92 -2.60 36.42
CA ILE A 484 -13.46 -2.94 35.09
C ILE A 484 -14.50 -4.08 35.16
N GLY A 485 -14.60 -4.81 36.28
CA GLY A 485 -15.54 -5.91 36.44
C GLY A 485 -14.92 -7.29 36.17
N GLU A 486 -15.74 -8.23 35.70
CA GLU A 486 -15.33 -9.62 35.51
C GLU A 486 -14.51 -9.82 34.23
N ILE A 487 -13.23 -10.20 34.39
CA ILE A 487 -12.37 -10.63 33.28
C ILE A 487 -12.65 -12.10 33.00
N LYS A 488 -13.24 -12.39 31.84
CA LYS A 488 -13.65 -13.73 31.43
C LYS A 488 -13.49 -13.96 29.96
N LYS A 489 -13.54 -15.20 29.53
CA LYS A 489 -13.60 -15.57 28.12
C LYS A 489 -14.81 -14.93 27.44
N ARG A 490 -14.59 -14.37 26.25
CA ARG A 490 -15.64 -13.79 25.40
C ARG A 490 -15.68 -14.50 24.06
N THR A 491 -16.86 -14.70 23.54
CA THR A 491 -17.10 -15.22 22.18
C THR A 491 -18.07 -14.32 21.44
N PHE A 492 -17.84 -14.13 20.15
CA PHE A 492 -18.67 -13.29 19.31
C PHE A 492 -18.95 -14.03 17.99
N ASN A 493 -20.19 -13.87 17.51
CA ASN A 493 -20.62 -14.35 16.20
C ASN A 493 -21.06 -13.12 15.41
N THR A 494 -20.32 -12.74 14.38
CA THR A 494 -20.59 -11.54 13.63
C THR A 494 -20.80 -11.83 12.16
N TYR A 495 -21.62 -11.02 11.50
CA TYR A 495 -21.80 -11.09 10.07
C TYR A 495 -21.81 -9.70 9.45
N SER A 496 -21.17 -9.60 8.30
CA SER A 496 -21.08 -8.38 7.51
C SER A 496 -21.52 -8.66 6.08
N LEU A 497 -22.22 -7.70 5.49
CA LEU A 497 -22.74 -7.77 4.13
C LEU A 497 -22.38 -6.47 3.41
N SER A 498 -22.11 -6.56 2.13
CA SER A 498 -21.93 -5.36 1.29
C SER A 498 -22.47 -5.62 -0.10
N PHE A 499 -23.11 -4.61 -0.64
CA PHE A 499 -23.65 -4.60 -1.99
C PHE A 499 -23.27 -3.28 -2.66
N SER A 500 -22.77 -3.37 -3.89
CA SER A 500 -22.48 -2.21 -4.73
C SER A 500 -23.15 -2.39 -6.08
N THR A 501 -23.59 -1.29 -6.67
CA THR A 501 -24.07 -1.25 -8.04
C THR A 501 -23.54 -0.02 -8.74
N VAL A 502 -23.14 -0.18 -10.00
CA VAL A 502 -22.72 0.91 -10.87
C VAL A 502 -23.59 0.88 -12.13
N TYR A 503 -24.17 2.02 -12.48
CA TYR A 503 -24.95 2.22 -13.69
C TYR A 503 -24.16 3.07 -14.69
N GLU A 504 -23.93 2.54 -15.88
CA GLU A 504 -23.36 3.28 -17.01
C GLU A 504 -24.43 4.21 -17.60
N LEU A 505 -24.48 5.46 -17.12
CA LEU A 505 -25.41 6.46 -17.66
C LEU A 505 -25.08 6.77 -19.13
N THR A 506 -23.80 7.03 -19.37
CA THR A 506 -23.18 7.16 -20.71
C THR A 506 -21.84 6.45 -20.71
N LYS A 507 -21.18 6.31 -21.87
CA LYS A 507 -19.82 5.70 -21.98
C LYS A 507 -18.74 6.44 -21.14
N ILE A 508 -19.06 7.62 -20.63
CA ILE A 508 -18.12 8.47 -19.88
C ILE A 508 -18.61 8.88 -18.49
N VAL A 509 -19.88 8.58 -18.15
CA VAL A 509 -20.48 8.93 -16.85
C VAL A 509 -21.08 7.69 -16.23
N TYR A 510 -20.68 7.44 -14.99
CA TYR A 510 -21.09 6.30 -14.19
C TYR A 510 -21.63 6.80 -12.85
N ILE A 511 -22.73 6.23 -12.41
CA ILE A 511 -23.35 6.52 -11.13
C ILE A 511 -23.36 5.23 -10.33
N GLY A 512 -22.88 5.27 -9.10
CA GLY A 512 -22.84 4.09 -8.24
C GLY A 512 -23.45 4.33 -6.87
N PHE A 513 -23.83 3.23 -6.27
CA PHE A 513 -24.36 3.17 -4.92
C PHE A 513 -23.77 1.96 -4.20
N ASN A 514 -23.37 2.14 -2.95
CA ASN A 514 -22.90 1.08 -2.07
C ASN A 514 -23.68 1.10 -0.76
N ALA A 515 -24.14 -0.07 -0.31
CA ALA A 515 -24.76 -0.27 0.99
C ALA A 515 -24.05 -1.41 1.71
N SER A 516 -23.72 -1.22 2.98
CA SER A 516 -23.03 -2.23 3.75
C SER A 516 -23.53 -2.31 5.19
N LYS A 517 -23.51 -3.52 5.74
CA LYS A 517 -23.59 -3.80 7.17
C LYS A 517 -22.22 -4.25 7.63
N SER A 518 -21.65 -3.53 8.56
CA SER A 518 -20.31 -3.78 9.12
C SER A 518 -20.40 -4.25 10.56
N SER A 519 -19.48 -5.13 10.96
CA SER A 519 -19.29 -5.52 12.35
C SER A 519 -17.81 -5.57 12.71
N ARG A 520 -17.47 -5.34 13.98
CA ARG A 520 -16.11 -5.44 14.53
C ARG A 520 -16.16 -5.95 15.96
N VAL A 521 -15.32 -6.94 16.27
CA VAL A 521 -15.15 -7.45 17.63
C VAL A 521 -14.26 -6.51 18.43
N PRO A 522 -14.53 -6.31 19.75
CA PRO A 522 -13.62 -5.54 20.62
C PRO A 522 -12.23 -6.17 20.68
N THR A 523 -11.19 -5.36 20.81
CA THR A 523 -9.81 -5.84 21.03
C THR A 523 -9.60 -6.28 22.49
N ILE A 524 -8.48 -6.94 22.75
CA ILE A 524 -8.06 -7.35 24.10
C ILE A 524 -7.93 -6.12 25.00
N GLU A 525 -7.33 -5.06 24.48
CA GLU A 525 -7.12 -3.81 25.21
C GLU A 525 -8.44 -3.09 25.49
N GLU A 526 -9.37 -3.01 24.54
CA GLU A 526 -10.69 -2.41 24.72
C GLU A 526 -11.50 -3.15 25.81
N LEU A 527 -11.32 -4.46 25.91
CA LEU A 527 -12.00 -5.28 26.91
C LEU A 527 -11.33 -5.20 28.29
N TYR A 528 -10.00 -5.31 28.38
CA TYR A 528 -9.34 -5.68 29.62
C TYR A 528 -8.24 -4.72 30.10
N SER A 529 -8.03 -3.57 29.43
CA SER A 529 -7.04 -2.60 29.89
C SER A 529 -7.38 -2.04 31.26
N ARG A 530 -6.37 -1.97 32.14
CA ARG A 530 -6.44 -1.34 33.44
C ARG A 530 -5.04 -0.94 33.91
N GLY A 531 -4.59 0.21 33.52
CA GLY A 531 -3.28 0.67 33.94
C GLY A 531 -2.69 1.78 33.09
N PRO A 532 -1.47 2.21 33.46
CA PRO A 532 -0.77 3.22 32.69
C PRO A 532 -0.21 2.63 31.40
N HIS A 533 -0.52 3.27 30.29
CA HIS A 533 0.14 3.10 29.00
C HIS A 533 1.05 4.30 28.80
N LEU A 534 2.30 4.16 29.20
CA LEU A 534 3.21 5.28 29.41
C LEU A 534 3.55 5.98 28.09
N ALA A 535 3.88 5.22 27.05
CA ALA A 535 4.21 5.75 25.73
C ALA A 535 3.00 6.42 25.04
N ALA A 536 1.78 5.98 25.34
CA ALA A 536 0.54 6.58 24.85
C ALA A 536 0.05 7.79 25.68
N TYR A 537 0.73 8.10 26.78
CA TYR A 537 0.35 9.16 27.73
C TYR A 537 -1.09 9.03 28.25
N SER A 538 -1.48 7.81 28.60
CA SER A 538 -2.84 7.50 29.06
C SER A 538 -2.82 6.51 30.20
N TYR A 539 -3.80 6.63 31.09
CA TYR A 539 -4.23 5.57 32.00
C TYR A 539 -5.47 4.93 31.39
N GLU A 540 -5.41 3.68 30.97
CA GLU A 540 -6.45 3.03 30.18
C GLU A 540 -7.35 2.16 31.06
N ILE A 541 -8.66 2.28 30.84
CA ILE A 541 -9.72 1.50 31.47
C ILE A 541 -10.56 0.86 30.39
N GLY A 542 -10.49 -0.45 30.24
CA GLY A 542 -11.30 -1.25 29.33
C GLY A 542 -12.72 -1.51 29.88
N ASN A 543 -13.50 -2.25 29.11
CA ASN A 543 -14.84 -2.69 29.52
C ASN A 543 -15.09 -4.13 29.06
N PRO A 544 -15.04 -5.12 29.97
CA PRO A 544 -15.29 -6.54 29.64
C PRO A 544 -16.68 -6.85 29.11
N ASN A 545 -17.63 -5.93 29.21
CA ASN A 545 -19.02 -6.11 28.80
C ASN A 545 -19.33 -5.50 27.43
N LEU A 546 -18.32 -5.02 26.68
CA LEU A 546 -18.52 -4.51 25.33
C LEU A 546 -19.19 -5.57 24.43
N GLU A 547 -20.10 -5.13 23.60
CA GLU A 547 -20.64 -5.90 22.49
C GLU A 547 -19.78 -5.72 21.23
N ASP A 548 -20.10 -6.44 20.16
CA ASP A 548 -19.52 -6.17 18.84
C ASP A 548 -19.98 -4.81 18.31
N GLU A 549 -19.05 -4.08 17.71
CA GLU A 549 -19.36 -2.83 17.00
C GLU A 549 -20.22 -3.13 15.76
N ARG A 550 -21.26 -2.34 15.53
CA ARG A 550 -22.22 -2.53 14.43
C ARG A 550 -22.55 -1.21 13.76
N GLY A 551 -22.58 -1.23 12.43
CA GLY A 551 -22.95 -0.06 11.66
C GLY A 551 -23.51 -0.38 10.28
N ILE A 552 -24.25 0.57 9.72
CA ILE A 552 -24.72 0.59 8.34
C ILE A 552 -24.02 1.71 7.62
N GLY A 553 -23.34 1.39 6.52
CA GLY A 553 -22.72 2.33 5.62
C GLY A 553 -23.54 2.47 4.34
N LEU A 554 -23.76 3.71 3.91
CA LEU A 554 -24.36 4.06 2.63
C LEU A 554 -23.43 5.02 1.91
N GLU A 555 -23.25 4.80 0.61
CA GLU A 555 -22.39 5.61 -0.22
C GLU A 555 -23.00 5.77 -1.61
N ALA A 556 -22.96 6.98 -2.14
CA ALA A 556 -23.33 7.29 -3.51
C ALA A 556 -22.18 8.02 -4.18
N PHE A 557 -21.90 7.66 -5.41
CA PHE A 557 -20.77 8.22 -6.15
C PHE A 557 -21.08 8.45 -7.60
N VAL A 558 -20.38 9.41 -8.20
CA VAL A 558 -20.42 9.70 -9.62
C VAL A 558 -19.00 9.76 -10.14
N TYR A 559 -18.72 8.99 -11.19
CA TYR A 559 -17.51 9.11 -11.99
C TYR A 559 -17.81 9.71 -13.33
N HIS A 560 -16.98 10.65 -13.73
CA HIS A 560 -16.88 11.08 -15.12
C HIS A 560 -15.47 10.73 -15.62
N LYS A 561 -15.41 9.96 -16.70
CA LYS A 561 -14.16 9.57 -17.33
C LYS A 561 -14.22 9.96 -18.80
N PHE A 562 -13.51 10.98 -19.15
CA PHE A 562 -13.26 11.36 -20.54
C PHE A 562 -11.76 11.50 -20.72
N ARG A 563 -11.31 11.44 -21.96
CA ARG A 563 -9.89 11.42 -22.36
C ARG A 563 -8.98 12.38 -21.56
N ASP A 564 -9.48 13.58 -21.28
CA ASP A 564 -8.71 14.65 -20.65
C ASP A 564 -9.18 15.02 -19.23
N LEU A 565 -10.29 14.45 -18.76
CA LEU A 565 -10.90 14.80 -17.48
C LEU A 565 -11.38 13.57 -16.73
N TYR A 566 -10.79 13.35 -15.57
CA TYR A 566 -11.32 12.46 -14.55
C TYR A 566 -11.96 13.30 -13.44
N PHE A 567 -13.18 12.96 -13.08
CA PHE A 567 -13.91 13.55 -11.97
C PHE A 567 -14.54 12.44 -11.14
N ASN A 568 -14.36 12.49 -9.83
CA ASN A 568 -14.99 11.60 -8.87
C ASN A 568 -15.60 12.44 -7.75
N LEU A 569 -16.88 12.24 -7.50
CA LEU A 569 -17.58 12.78 -6.33
C LEU A 569 -18.21 11.62 -5.57
N ASN A 570 -17.93 11.58 -4.27
CA ASN A 570 -18.40 10.54 -3.38
C ASN A 570 -19.05 11.18 -2.15
N VAL A 571 -20.24 10.71 -1.79
CA VAL A 571 -20.96 11.11 -0.57
C VAL A 571 -21.23 9.87 0.25
N PHE A 572 -20.88 9.87 1.52
CA PHE A 572 -21.03 8.73 2.40
C PHE A 572 -21.70 9.07 3.73
N ARG A 573 -22.37 8.08 4.31
CA ARG A 573 -22.95 8.11 5.64
C ARG A 573 -22.77 6.74 6.31
N ASN A 574 -22.17 6.73 7.50
CA ASN A 574 -21.98 5.56 8.35
C ASN A 574 -22.78 5.78 9.65
N ASP A 575 -23.79 4.99 9.85
CA ASP A 575 -24.66 5.00 11.02
C ASP A 575 -24.30 3.83 11.92
N LEU A 576 -23.60 4.10 13.03
CA LEU A 576 -23.14 3.09 13.97
C LEU A 576 -24.10 3.03 15.16
N SER A 577 -24.77 1.90 15.32
CA SER A 577 -25.62 1.64 16.49
C SER A 577 -24.78 1.38 17.75
N TYR A 578 -23.59 0.86 17.58
CA TYR A 578 -22.63 0.61 18.66
C TYR A 578 -21.20 0.87 18.13
N TYR A 579 -20.57 1.94 18.60
CA TYR A 579 -19.24 2.40 18.24
C TYR A 579 -18.32 2.33 19.45
N ILE A 580 -17.29 1.50 19.40
CA ILE A 580 -16.36 1.27 20.53
C ILE A 580 -15.27 2.34 20.45
N ILE A 581 -15.10 3.10 21.52
CA ILE A 581 -14.13 4.19 21.55
C ILE A 581 -13.58 4.43 22.96
N PRO A 582 -12.26 4.54 23.13
CA PRO A 582 -11.67 5.09 24.35
C PRO A 582 -11.85 6.61 24.34
N ARG A 583 -12.47 7.14 25.40
CA ARG A 583 -12.68 8.58 25.58
C ARG A 583 -11.93 9.08 26.81
N LYS A 584 -11.31 10.25 26.68
CA LYS A 584 -10.72 10.97 27.82
C LYS A 584 -11.82 11.36 28.79
N THR A 585 -11.58 11.08 30.09
CA THR A 585 -12.46 11.51 31.21
C THR A 585 -11.91 12.77 31.85
N ASP A 586 -12.62 13.34 32.83
CA ASP A 586 -12.14 14.46 33.64
C ASP A 586 -11.14 14.00 34.73
N GLU A 587 -10.89 12.70 34.85
CA GLU A 587 -10.03 12.13 35.88
C GLU A 587 -8.57 12.13 35.45
N ILE A 588 -7.69 12.37 36.41
CA ILE A 588 -6.25 12.14 36.31
C ILE A 588 -5.90 11.07 37.33
N ASN A 589 -5.17 10.05 36.90
CA ASN A 589 -4.67 9.05 37.84
C ASN A 589 -3.61 9.68 38.77
N LEU A 590 -3.87 9.72 40.10
CA LEU A 590 -3.03 10.42 41.05
C LEU A 590 -1.67 9.78 41.29
N GLN A 591 -1.45 8.53 40.90
CA GLN A 591 -0.17 7.83 41.04
C GLN A 591 0.77 8.09 39.85
N THR A 592 0.20 8.21 38.65
CA THR A 592 0.96 8.33 37.38
C THR A 592 0.86 9.71 36.76
N PHE A 593 -0.07 10.56 37.24
CA PHE A 593 -0.43 11.86 36.68
C PHE A 593 -0.91 11.80 35.21
N LEU A 594 -1.29 10.60 34.72
CA LEU A 594 -1.81 10.39 33.40
C LEU A 594 -3.31 10.66 33.33
N PRO A 595 -3.80 11.27 32.22
CA PRO A 595 -5.24 11.40 31.99
C PRO A 595 -5.86 10.01 31.82
N VAL A 596 -7.03 9.83 32.42
CA VAL A 596 -7.77 8.56 32.33
C VAL A 596 -8.59 8.51 31.04
N TYR A 597 -8.44 7.40 30.32
CA TYR A 597 -9.26 7.06 29.14
C TYR A 597 -10.06 5.81 29.46
N GLN A 598 -11.38 5.92 29.30
CA GLN A 598 -12.29 4.79 29.49
C GLN A 598 -12.94 4.38 28.19
N THR A 599 -13.05 3.06 27.94
CA THR A 599 -13.63 2.52 26.72
C THR A 599 -15.14 2.37 26.86
N TYR A 600 -15.85 2.93 25.87
CA TYR A 600 -17.32 2.90 25.79
C TYR A 600 -17.77 2.32 24.45
N GLY A 601 -18.98 1.72 24.44
CA GLY A 601 -19.74 1.44 23.23
C GLY A 601 -20.90 2.43 23.15
N LEU A 602 -20.87 3.35 22.19
CA LEU A 602 -21.82 4.46 22.05
C LEU A 602 -22.37 4.54 20.63
N PRO A 603 -23.61 4.95 20.42
CA PRO A 603 -24.11 5.19 19.08
C PRO A 603 -23.45 6.43 18.45
N ALA A 604 -23.04 6.31 17.18
CA ALA A 604 -22.34 7.36 16.46
C ALA A 604 -22.83 7.51 15.02
N LEU A 605 -22.58 8.67 14.44
CA LEU A 605 -22.86 8.98 13.05
C LEU A 605 -21.65 9.67 12.43
N LEU A 606 -21.15 9.11 11.30
CA LEU A 606 -20.14 9.74 10.46
C LEU A 606 -20.73 9.96 9.07
N TYR A 607 -20.44 11.11 8.47
CA TYR A 607 -20.82 11.42 7.09
C TYR A 607 -19.82 12.38 6.47
N GLY A 608 -19.77 12.41 5.15
CA GLY A 608 -18.84 13.28 4.47
C GLY A 608 -18.96 13.27 2.96
N ILE A 609 -18.08 14.06 2.35
CA ILE A 609 -17.98 14.25 0.91
C ILE A 609 -16.50 14.18 0.53
N GLU A 610 -16.23 13.47 -0.54
CA GLU A 610 -14.91 13.36 -1.16
C GLU A 610 -15.01 13.75 -2.63
N ASN A 611 -14.05 14.52 -3.11
CA ASN A 611 -13.97 14.91 -4.51
C ASN A 611 -12.53 14.76 -4.99
N GLN A 612 -12.39 14.26 -6.22
CA GLN A 612 -11.13 14.24 -6.96
C GLN A 612 -11.37 14.70 -8.39
N ILE A 613 -10.50 15.55 -8.87
CA ILE A 613 -10.45 16.02 -10.25
C ILE A 613 -9.02 15.89 -10.74
N ASP A 614 -8.83 15.24 -11.89
CA ASP A 614 -7.59 15.22 -12.64
C ASP A 614 -7.91 15.66 -14.06
N TRP A 615 -7.40 16.83 -14.45
CA TRP A 615 -7.67 17.45 -15.75
C TRP A 615 -6.39 17.67 -16.53
N ASN A 616 -6.23 16.96 -17.62
CA ASN A 616 -5.19 17.17 -18.61
C ASN A 616 -5.63 18.30 -19.56
N ILE A 617 -5.19 19.51 -19.25
CA ILE A 617 -5.49 20.71 -20.11
C ILE A 617 -4.95 20.48 -21.51
N ASN A 618 -3.78 19.86 -21.58
CA ASN A 618 -3.11 19.40 -22.79
C ASN A 618 -2.07 18.32 -22.41
N ASP A 619 -1.35 17.78 -23.40
CA ASP A 619 -0.36 16.71 -23.20
C ASP A 619 0.79 17.09 -22.21
N LYS A 620 0.94 18.37 -21.90
CA LYS A 620 2.01 18.86 -21.01
C LYS A 620 1.52 19.31 -19.64
N ILE A 621 0.28 19.75 -19.53
CA ILE A 621 -0.25 20.38 -18.30
C ILE A 621 -1.40 19.59 -17.74
N THR A 622 -1.24 19.12 -16.50
CA THR A 622 -2.28 18.48 -15.70
C THR A 622 -2.59 19.33 -14.48
N LEU A 623 -3.86 19.58 -14.20
CA LEU A 623 -4.35 20.13 -12.94
C LEU A 623 -5.05 19.05 -12.16
N SER A 624 -4.66 18.87 -10.91
CA SER A 624 -5.27 17.90 -9.99
C SER A 624 -5.82 18.63 -8.76
N ASN A 625 -6.98 18.18 -8.29
CA ASN A 625 -7.60 18.68 -7.06
C ASN A 625 -8.15 17.51 -6.26
N THR A 626 -7.93 17.52 -4.95
CA THR A 626 -8.60 16.63 -4.01
C THR A 626 -9.19 17.44 -2.87
N VAL A 627 -10.41 17.09 -2.46
CA VAL A 627 -11.08 17.67 -1.29
C VAL A 627 -11.73 16.56 -0.48
N SER A 628 -11.58 16.59 0.82
CA SER A 628 -12.18 15.62 1.74
C SER A 628 -12.79 16.34 2.94
N PHE A 629 -14.04 16.06 3.20
CA PHE A 629 -14.79 16.53 4.38
C PHE A 629 -15.38 15.33 5.11
N THR A 630 -15.16 15.26 6.41
CA THR A 630 -15.75 14.26 7.29
C THR A 630 -16.27 14.91 8.55
N ARG A 631 -17.47 14.55 8.95
CA ARG A 631 -18.09 14.93 10.22
C ARG A 631 -18.45 13.68 11.01
N GLY A 632 -18.13 13.67 12.30
CA GLY A 632 -18.48 12.58 13.22
C GLY A 632 -19.10 13.14 14.50
N ASN A 633 -20.23 12.58 14.94
CA ASN A 633 -20.92 12.98 16.16
C ASN A 633 -21.39 11.74 16.95
N PHE A 634 -21.45 11.85 18.27
CA PHE A 634 -22.20 10.89 19.08
C PHE A 634 -23.70 11.15 18.90
N LYS A 635 -24.51 10.12 18.72
CA LYS A 635 -25.94 10.25 18.62
C LYS A 635 -26.56 10.57 20.00
N GLY A 636 -27.55 11.47 20.02
CA GLY A 636 -28.19 11.90 21.26
C GLY A 636 -27.33 12.85 22.12
N SER A 637 -26.23 13.36 21.57
CA SER A 637 -25.34 14.33 22.21
C SER A 637 -24.88 15.39 21.21
N GLU A 638 -24.56 16.58 21.67
CA GLU A 638 -23.97 17.65 20.88
C GLU A 638 -22.45 17.43 20.66
N ASN A 639 -21.84 16.43 21.34
CA ASN A 639 -20.41 16.17 21.27
C ASN A 639 -20.03 15.55 19.92
N SER A 640 -18.95 16.05 19.34
CA SER A 640 -18.31 15.45 18.18
C SER A 640 -17.50 14.22 18.59
N LEU A 641 -17.28 13.30 17.63
CA LEU A 641 -16.29 12.23 17.81
C LEU A 641 -14.88 12.85 17.86
N PRO A 642 -13.99 12.33 18.71
CA PRO A 642 -12.60 12.79 18.75
C PRO A 642 -11.82 12.37 17.51
N GLN A 643 -10.76 13.12 17.19
CA GLN A 643 -9.80 12.84 16.12
C GLN A 643 -10.47 12.71 14.72
N ILE A 644 -11.49 13.52 14.44
CA ILE A 644 -12.08 13.63 13.11
C ILE A 644 -11.25 14.63 12.28
N PRO A 645 -10.80 14.25 11.08
CA PRO A 645 -10.01 15.16 10.24
C PRO A 645 -10.78 16.44 9.89
N PRO A 646 -10.11 17.60 9.83
CA PRO A 646 -10.72 18.82 9.32
C PRO A 646 -11.06 18.70 7.83
N LEU A 647 -11.88 19.61 7.32
CA LEU A 647 -11.98 19.81 5.87
C LEU A 647 -10.57 20.11 5.33
N LYS A 648 -10.11 19.35 4.36
CA LYS A 648 -8.77 19.46 3.78
C LYS A 648 -8.78 19.21 2.28
N GLY A 649 -7.75 19.67 1.61
CA GLY A 649 -7.57 19.41 0.20
C GLY A 649 -6.15 19.69 -0.28
N LYS A 650 -5.93 19.33 -1.54
CA LYS A 650 -4.71 19.58 -2.29
C LYS A 650 -5.07 20.08 -3.69
N ILE A 651 -4.36 21.07 -4.16
CA ILE A 651 -4.41 21.53 -5.55
C ILE A 651 -3.00 21.41 -6.11
N GLU A 652 -2.84 20.76 -7.25
CA GLU A 652 -1.55 20.54 -7.90
C GLU A 652 -1.63 20.94 -9.36
N ALA A 653 -0.65 21.72 -9.82
CA ALA A 653 -0.37 21.97 -11.22
C ALA A 653 0.90 21.22 -11.60
N ARG A 654 0.84 20.40 -12.65
CA ARG A 654 1.93 19.59 -13.15
C ARG A 654 2.25 19.96 -14.59
N TYR A 655 3.52 20.07 -14.88
CA TYR A 655 4.06 20.28 -16.21
C TYR A 655 4.97 19.12 -16.59
N ASN A 656 4.61 18.41 -17.67
CA ASN A 656 5.36 17.30 -18.23
C ASN A 656 6.07 17.74 -19.51
N TYR A 657 7.37 17.52 -19.57
CA TYR A 657 8.18 17.81 -20.74
C TYR A 657 9.21 16.70 -20.95
N SER A 658 8.94 15.81 -21.92
CA SER A 658 9.75 14.63 -22.14
C SER A 658 9.88 13.80 -20.85
N GLU A 659 11.06 13.50 -20.41
CA GLU A 659 11.40 12.75 -19.19
C GLU A 659 11.25 13.58 -17.90
N LEU A 660 11.06 14.90 -18.02
CA LEU A 660 10.96 15.81 -16.88
C LEU A 660 9.51 16.08 -16.49
N THR A 661 9.21 15.91 -15.23
CA THR A 661 7.94 16.33 -14.62
C THR A 661 8.21 17.35 -13.52
N ILE A 662 7.58 18.51 -13.58
CA ILE A 662 7.64 19.54 -12.55
C ILE A 662 6.22 19.71 -11.99
N ALA A 663 6.07 19.68 -10.68
CA ALA A 663 4.79 19.96 -10.05
C ALA A 663 4.94 21.02 -8.95
N PHE A 664 3.90 21.82 -8.83
CA PHE A 664 3.70 22.73 -7.71
C PHE A 664 2.35 22.43 -7.09
N ASN A 665 2.30 22.27 -5.78
CA ASN A 665 1.05 22.00 -5.10
C ASN A 665 0.88 22.82 -3.83
N THR A 666 -0.38 22.97 -3.46
CA THR A 666 -0.85 23.62 -2.24
C THR A 666 -1.66 22.60 -1.45
N GLU A 667 -1.18 22.26 -0.27
CA GLU A 667 -1.94 21.47 0.73
C GLU A 667 -2.58 22.43 1.72
N TRP A 668 -3.85 22.23 2.05
CA TRP A 668 -4.55 23.07 2.99
C TRP A 668 -5.50 22.28 3.89
N ALA A 669 -5.73 22.76 5.09
CA ALA A 669 -6.76 22.28 5.98
C ALA A 669 -7.44 23.47 6.66
N ALA A 670 -8.75 23.38 6.83
CA ALA A 670 -9.51 24.33 7.62
C ALA A 670 -9.24 24.14 9.12
N ALA A 671 -9.60 25.12 9.93
CA ALA A 671 -9.64 24.95 11.38
C ALA A 671 -10.61 23.82 11.77
N GLN A 672 -10.29 23.05 12.82
CA GLN A 672 -11.18 22.03 13.36
C GLN A 672 -11.75 22.47 14.70
N PRO A 673 -12.91 23.14 14.71
CA PRO A 673 -13.60 23.56 15.94
C PRO A 673 -14.45 22.43 16.54
N ASN A 674 -14.81 21.41 15.75
CA ASN A 674 -15.74 20.35 16.12
C ASN A 674 -14.96 19.18 16.72
N VAL A 675 -14.77 19.21 18.03
CA VAL A 675 -13.95 18.28 18.81
C VAL A 675 -14.77 17.66 19.94
N ASP A 676 -14.31 16.54 20.50
CA ASP A 676 -14.91 16.01 21.73
C ASP A 676 -14.59 16.94 22.92
N ARG A 677 -15.37 16.85 23.98
CA ARG A 677 -15.37 17.76 25.12
C ARG A 677 -13.98 18.10 25.70
N LEU A 678 -13.09 17.13 25.72
CA LEU A 678 -11.74 17.27 26.29
C LEU A 678 -10.63 17.21 25.23
N GLU A 679 -11.00 17.40 23.97
CA GLU A 679 -10.06 17.42 22.85
C GLU A 679 -9.69 18.86 22.48
N GLU A 680 -8.42 19.10 22.15
CA GLU A 680 -7.94 20.40 21.70
C GLU A 680 -8.32 20.68 20.24
N ARG A 681 -8.71 21.93 19.97
CA ARG A 681 -8.97 22.45 18.62
C ARG A 681 -7.65 22.73 17.90
N THR A 682 -7.68 22.74 16.60
CA THR A 682 -6.52 23.13 15.78
C THR A 682 -6.90 24.23 14.79
N SER A 683 -5.93 25.12 14.54
CA SER A 683 -6.06 26.15 13.50
C SER A 683 -5.93 25.53 12.12
N GLY A 684 -6.51 26.19 11.11
CA GLY A 684 -6.25 25.86 9.71
C GLY A 684 -4.86 26.26 9.27
N TYR A 685 -4.43 25.72 8.13
CA TYR A 685 -3.12 26.01 7.52
C TYR A 685 -3.16 25.90 6.01
N ILE A 686 -2.16 26.50 5.39
CA ILE A 686 -1.82 26.34 3.96
C ILE A 686 -0.32 26.16 3.87
N VAL A 687 0.12 25.11 3.16
CA VAL A 687 1.52 24.86 2.85
C VAL A 687 1.72 24.66 1.35
N TYR A 688 2.85 25.13 0.84
CA TYR A 688 3.23 25.06 -0.56
C TYR A 688 4.38 24.09 -0.72
N ASN A 689 4.27 23.24 -1.73
CA ASN A 689 5.27 22.23 -2.05
C ASN A 689 5.58 22.26 -3.55
N SER A 690 6.77 21.78 -3.91
CA SER A 690 7.19 21.62 -5.29
C SER A 690 7.91 20.28 -5.46
N SER A 691 7.80 19.68 -6.63
CA SER A 691 8.53 18.45 -6.97
C SER A 691 9.09 18.52 -8.39
N PHE A 692 10.26 17.90 -8.56
CA PHE A 692 10.95 17.68 -9.82
C PHE A 692 11.22 16.19 -9.95
N GLN A 693 10.76 15.60 -11.03
CA GLN A 693 11.00 14.18 -11.33
C GLN A 693 11.63 14.08 -12.71
N TYR A 694 12.69 13.29 -12.83
CA TYR A 694 13.36 13.01 -14.09
C TYR A 694 13.52 11.50 -14.23
N SER A 695 13.05 10.94 -15.36
CA SER A 695 13.14 9.51 -15.65
C SER A 695 13.93 9.32 -16.94
N LEU A 696 15.09 8.68 -16.85
CA LEU A 696 15.91 8.33 -18.00
C LEU A 696 15.89 6.81 -18.20
N THR A 697 15.42 6.39 -19.36
CA THR A 697 15.41 4.98 -19.78
C THR A 697 16.52 4.76 -20.79
N ASN A 698 17.37 3.76 -20.54
CA ASN A 698 18.44 3.36 -21.44
C ASN A 698 18.49 1.82 -21.45
N GLU A 699 18.21 1.19 -22.61
CA GLU A 699 18.19 -0.27 -22.78
C GLU A 699 17.53 -1.01 -21.60
N ASN A 700 18.35 -1.59 -20.73
CA ASN A 700 17.94 -2.39 -19.58
C ASN A 700 17.90 -1.62 -18.27
N LEU A 701 18.09 -0.29 -18.30
CA LEU A 701 18.18 0.56 -17.11
C LEU A 701 17.13 1.67 -17.13
N VAL A 702 16.47 1.88 -15.97
CA VAL A 702 15.60 3.05 -15.75
C VAL A 702 16.10 3.80 -14.53
N HIS A 703 16.55 5.03 -14.74
CA HIS A 703 16.97 5.96 -13.71
C HIS A 703 15.81 6.88 -13.34
N ASN A 704 15.36 6.84 -12.12
CA ASN A 704 14.33 7.75 -11.60
C ASN A 704 14.94 8.63 -10.51
N LEU A 705 14.95 9.93 -10.78
CA LEU A 705 15.37 10.96 -9.85
C LEU A 705 14.16 11.79 -9.43
N SER A 706 13.97 12.01 -8.12
CA SER A 706 12.94 12.90 -7.59
C SER A 706 13.55 13.85 -6.56
N ILE A 707 13.24 15.12 -6.68
CA ILE A 707 13.58 16.17 -5.71
C ILE A 707 12.27 16.83 -5.29
N ASN A 708 11.96 16.78 -4.00
CA ASN A 708 10.77 17.40 -3.44
C ASN A 708 11.18 18.49 -2.45
N ILE A 709 10.46 19.59 -2.46
CA ILE A 709 10.59 20.69 -1.50
C ILE A 709 9.24 20.83 -0.81
N ASP A 710 9.15 20.33 0.41
CA ASP A 710 7.93 20.40 1.21
C ASP A 710 7.96 21.64 2.11
N ASN A 711 6.79 22.23 2.36
CA ASN A 711 6.63 23.41 3.21
C ASN A 711 7.59 24.55 2.85
N ILE A 712 7.57 25.01 1.59
CA ILE A 712 8.50 26.00 1.01
C ILE A 712 8.62 27.26 1.89
N LEU A 713 7.51 27.73 2.46
CA LEU A 713 7.46 28.94 3.28
C LEU A 713 7.83 28.72 4.75
N ASN A 714 8.18 27.49 5.11
CA ASN A 714 8.51 27.10 6.51
C ASN A 714 7.37 27.45 7.49
N THR A 715 6.11 27.22 7.07
CA THR A 715 4.92 27.49 7.87
C THR A 715 4.82 26.53 9.05
N GLU A 716 4.55 27.04 10.25
CA GLU A 716 4.21 26.17 11.39
C GLU A 716 2.75 25.72 11.31
N TYR A 717 2.52 24.43 11.31
CA TYR A 717 1.18 23.85 11.30
C TYR A 717 1.13 22.55 12.10
N ARG A 718 -0.09 22.09 12.42
CA ARG A 718 -0.32 20.92 13.26
C ARG A 718 -1.32 19.97 12.62
N ASN A 719 -1.03 18.69 12.69
CA ASN A 719 -1.97 17.64 12.32
C ASN A 719 -3.03 17.47 13.43
N HIS A 720 -4.31 17.67 13.10
CA HIS A 720 -5.39 17.55 14.07
C HIS A 720 -5.49 16.17 14.72
N LEU A 721 -5.18 15.09 13.99
CA LEU A 721 -5.29 13.72 14.45
C LEU A 721 -4.07 13.28 15.27
N SER A 722 -3.05 14.13 15.44
CA SER A 722 -1.97 13.86 16.38
C SER A 722 -2.48 13.95 17.81
N ARG A 723 -2.23 12.91 18.61
CA ARG A 723 -2.62 12.89 20.03
C ARG A 723 -1.81 13.90 20.87
N VAL A 724 -0.67 14.29 20.34
CA VAL A 724 0.27 15.25 20.96
C VAL A 724 0.34 16.57 20.18
N LYS A 725 -0.74 16.94 19.49
CA LYS A 725 -0.82 18.14 18.63
C LYS A 725 -0.47 19.45 19.33
N SER A 726 -0.66 19.54 20.64
CA SER A 726 -0.28 20.72 21.44
C SER A 726 1.23 20.98 21.44
N ILE A 727 2.03 19.93 21.46
CA ILE A 727 3.48 20.01 21.58
C ILE A 727 4.22 19.66 20.27
N LEU A 728 3.56 18.97 19.34
CA LEU A 728 4.13 18.43 18.12
C LEU A 728 3.63 19.20 16.89
N PRO A 729 4.33 20.27 16.44
CA PRO A 729 4.12 20.81 15.10
C PRO A 729 4.70 19.86 14.05
N GLU A 730 4.21 19.97 12.81
CA GLU A 730 4.73 19.23 11.67
C GLU A 730 6.12 19.76 11.24
N ALA A 731 6.77 19.02 10.33
CA ALA A 731 8.07 19.38 9.79
C ALA A 731 8.12 20.81 9.23
N GLY A 732 9.21 21.49 9.43
CA GLY A 732 9.56 22.72 8.75
C GLY A 732 9.82 22.47 7.25
N ARG A 733 10.51 23.42 6.58
CA ARG A 733 10.93 23.23 5.19
C ARG A 733 11.80 21.99 5.06
N ASN A 734 11.43 21.09 4.13
CA ASN A 734 12.10 19.82 3.92
C ASN A 734 12.48 19.63 2.45
N PHE A 735 13.75 19.34 2.19
CA PHE A 735 14.23 18.91 0.89
C PHE A 735 14.38 17.40 0.94
N ARG A 736 13.66 16.70 0.06
CA ARG A 736 13.74 15.25 -0.10
C ARG A 736 14.35 14.93 -1.45
N PHE A 737 15.33 14.07 -1.45
CA PHE A 737 15.99 13.56 -2.63
C PHE A 737 15.76 12.04 -2.69
N THR A 738 15.27 11.54 -3.82
CA THR A 738 15.09 10.12 -4.07
C THR A 738 15.73 9.74 -5.40
N TYR A 739 16.53 8.71 -5.39
CA TYR A 739 17.07 8.11 -6.60
C TYR A 739 16.77 6.61 -6.58
N LYS A 740 16.21 6.10 -7.70
CA LYS A 740 16.03 4.66 -7.93
C LYS A 740 16.53 4.28 -9.31
N LEU A 741 17.38 3.27 -9.33
CA LEU A 741 17.83 2.60 -10.53
C LEU A 741 17.13 1.25 -10.62
N TYR A 742 16.36 1.03 -11.68
CA TYR A 742 15.81 -0.27 -12.03
C TYR A 742 16.65 -0.88 -13.13
N PHE A 743 16.84 -2.19 -13.06
CA PHE A 743 17.58 -2.96 -14.07
C PHE A 743 16.84 -4.24 -14.42
N ASN A 744 17.03 -4.68 -15.69
CA ASN A 744 16.40 -5.85 -16.27
C ASN A 744 17.37 -6.48 -17.27
N TYR A 745 18.01 -7.63 -16.93
CA TYR A 745 19.08 -8.28 -17.71
C TYR A 745 18.79 -9.75 -17.99
#